data_d616dfc1b8587722905ee9b293b311fd
#
_entry.id   d616dfc1b8587722905ee9b293b311fd
#
_cell.length_a   1.000
_cell.length_b   1.000
_cell.length_c   1.000
_cell.angle_alpha   90.00
_cell.angle_beta   90.00
_cell.angle_gamma   90.00
#
_symmetry.space_group_name_H-M   'P 1'
#
loop_
_entity.id
_entity.type
_entity.pdbx_description
1 polymer ?
#
loop_
_entity_poly.entity_id
_entity_poly.type
_entity_poly.pdbx_seq_one_letter_code
_entity_poly.pdbx_strand_id
1 'polypeptide(L)'
;MSDTIQIKPFLRLAGLEPLVVRPETNFVNIGERTNVTGSKKFARLIRSDNYEEALSVARQQVESGAQILDVNMDDALLDGEKAMTTFLNLLQAEPDIARIPIMIDSSKFNIIEAGLKCVQGKCIVNSISMKEGEEKFIEQAIICKSYGASVIVMAFDEKGQADTKDRKVEICEKAYKILTEQVGYDPQDIIFDPNIFAIATGIEEHNNYGVDFIEATRIIKEKMPLAKISGGVSNVSFSFRGNDTVRDAMHSVFLYHAIKAGMDMGIVNAGQLQVYEQIEPQLKELCEDVILNRDPESTDKLLAFAETVKQKGKAEVKDEAWRKEAVEKRLSHALVNGITDYIDADTEEARLKYPKPLDVIEGPLMDGMNIVGDLFGSGKMFLPQVVKSARVMKKSVAILTPYIEAEKEERRLAHVAAGTKNEEGAGAAKILLATVKGDVHDIGKNIVGVVLGCNGYDIIDLGVMVSADKILQTAKEKNVDIIGLSGLITPSLDEMVHIAKEMKRRDFEIPLLIGGATTSRMHTAVRIAPEYDNGVLHVLDASRSVTAAGSLLSKEQKPDFLKAIKKEYDKLKEDFGNKKSIKNYLPFAEAQKNGAKIDWRNFTPIAPTFTGTKTFEDYDLNELEKYIDWQPFFIAWEMHGKFPDILADKIIGQEATKLFNDAKNLLKKIMEEKWLVAKGVVGFWEACSDGKDSINVKCETSDVKLECLRQQIKKAPGQPNLALADFIKQCPSPQISMQMAGSTKAPSREEGETDITLRETGNQDDFDLSSPFGGQGTDYIGAFAVSIHGIEEHIKRFESQHDDYNKIILQALSDRLAEAFAELLHERTRKEFWGYATEEHLTKEELIEEKYLGIRPAPGYPACPDHTEKYKLFKLLNATENAGIILTESLAMYPASSVCGWYFAHSESKYFGVGKIGKDQLEDYAKRKNIPLEEMERWLRPNLE
;
A
#
# COMPACT_ATOMS: atom_id res chain seq x y z
N MET A 1 43.36 -56.25 -10.34
CA MET A 1 42.05 -55.98 -9.71
C MET A 1 42.00 -54.50 -9.45
N SER A 2 41.25 -53.73 -10.16
CA SER A 2 41.07 -52.32 -9.88
C SER A 2 40.11 -52.22 -8.70
N ASP A 3 40.63 -51.85 -7.52
CA ASP A 3 39.80 -51.46 -6.39
C ASP A 3 38.98 -50.23 -6.80
N THR A 4 37.73 -50.50 -7.24
CA THR A 4 36.75 -49.45 -7.48
C THR A 4 36.45 -48.82 -6.11
N ILE A 5 36.97 -47.59 -5.89
CA ILE A 5 36.67 -46.81 -4.70
C ILE A 5 35.16 -46.64 -4.67
N GLN A 6 34.45 -47.34 -3.79
CA GLN A 6 33.02 -47.09 -3.58
C GLN A 6 32.86 -45.78 -2.85
N ILE A 7 32.42 -44.76 -3.58
CA ILE A 7 32.04 -43.45 -2.99
C ILE A 7 30.75 -43.62 -2.22
N LYS A 8 30.76 -43.39 -0.92
CA LYS A 8 29.55 -43.42 -0.08
C LYS A 8 28.53 -42.37 -0.54
N PRO A 9 27.23 -42.68 -0.60
CA PRO A 9 26.18 -41.78 -1.10
C PRO A 9 25.82 -40.70 -0.07
N PHE A 10 26.72 -39.75 0.18
CA PHE A 10 26.49 -38.59 1.04
C PHE A 10 26.19 -37.37 0.19
N LEU A 11 25.34 -36.44 0.70
CA LEU A 11 25.18 -35.12 0.09
C LEU A 11 26.53 -34.40 0.16
N ARG A 12 27.02 -33.96 -1.00
CA ARG A 12 28.27 -33.21 -1.13
C ARG A 12 27.96 -31.88 -1.80
N LEU A 13 28.22 -30.80 -1.11
CA LEU A 13 28.13 -29.43 -1.58
C LEU A 13 29.51 -28.81 -1.60
N ALA A 14 29.71 -27.75 -2.34
CA ALA A 14 30.98 -27.04 -2.38
C ALA A 14 30.80 -25.57 -2.72
N GLY A 15 31.40 -24.72 -1.88
CA GLY A 15 31.95 -23.44 -2.29
C GLY A 15 33.41 -23.65 -2.70
N LEU A 16 34.35 -22.82 -2.23
CA LEU A 16 35.78 -23.11 -2.33
C LEU A 16 36.17 -24.26 -1.38
N GLU A 17 35.41 -24.50 -0.31
CA GLU A 17 35.59 -25.62 0.61
C GLU A 17 34.44 -26.62 0.43
N PRO A 18 34.70 -27.94 0.56
CA PRO A 18 33.68 -28.95 0.47
C PRO A 18 32.86 -29.05 1.77
N LEU A 19 31.53 -29.12 1.67
CA LEU A 19 30.62 -29.46 2.73
C LEU A 19 30.03 -30.85 2.47
N VAL A 20 30.33 -31.85 3.34
CA VAL A 20 29.82 -33.23 3.21
C VAL A 20 28.84 -33.49 4.36
N VAL A 21 27.58 -33.63 4.05
CA VAL A 21 26.53 -33.95 5.03
C VAL A 21 26.43 -35.47 5.20
N ARG A 22 26.97 -35.95 6.28
CA ARG A 22 27.02 -37.38 6.67
C ARG A 22 25.93 -37.64 7.71
N PRO A 23 25.62 -38.91 8.03
CA PRO A 23 24.69 -39.24 9.12
C PRO A 23 25.08 -38.66 10.49
N GLU A 24 26.40 -38.52 10.73
CA GLU A 24 26.96 -37.99 11.97
C GLU A 24 27.15 -36.47 11.95
N THR A 25 26.85 -35.79 10.84
CA THR A 25 26.97 -34.34 10.74
C THR A 25 25.89 -33.69 11.60
N ASN A 26 26.32 -32.70 12.40
CA ASN A 26 25.38 -31.85 13.14
C ASN A 26 24.43 -31.12 12.17
N PHE A 27 23.32 -30.61 12.71
CA PHE A 27 22.35 -29.79 11.96
C PHE A 27 23.06 -28.68 11.17
N VAL A 28 22.72 -28.51 9.88
CA VAL A 28 23.34 -27.54 8.98
C VAL A 28 22.53 -26.24 8.98
N ASN A 29 23.15 -25.14 9.38
CA ASN A 29 22.54 -23.82 9.38
C ASN A 29 22.66 -23.17 7.99
N ILE A 30 21.51 -22.79 7.41
CA ILE A 30 21.42 -22.02 6.19
C ILE A 30 21.12 -20.57 6.57
N GLY A 31 22.03 -19.64 6.24
CA GLY A 31 21.90 -18.23 6.59
C GLY A 31 20.85 -17.52 5.73
N GLU A 32 19.86 -16.88 6.35
CA GLU A 32 18.65 -16.28 5.71
C GLU A 32 18.74 -14.77 5.42
N ARG A 33 19.88 -14.11 5.73
CA ARG A 33 19.95 -12.63 5.71
C ARG A 33 20.32 -12.02 4.36
N THR A 34 20.80 -12.81 3.42
CA THR A 34 21.05 -12.42 2.02
C THR A 34 19.82 -12.66 1.11
N ASN A 35 18.65 -12.49 1.70
CA ASN A 35 17.37 -12.66 1.07
C ASN A 35 16.59 -11.34 1.10
N VAL A 36 16.23 -10.77 -0.07
CA VAL A 36 15.54 -9.47 -0.19
C VAL A 36 14.13 -9.49 0.40
N THR A 37 13.49 -10.66 0.46
CA THR A 37 12.19 -10.82 1.09
C THR A 37 12.28 -10.97 2.60
N GLY A 38 13.36 -11.55 3.10
CA GLY A 38 13.60 -11.83 4.53
C GLY A 38 14.42 -10.76 5.26
N SER A 39 15.19 -9.92 4.57
CA SER A 39 16.10 -8.94 5.16
C SER A 39 15.94 -7.54 4.59
N LYS A 40 15.28 -6.65 5.33
CA LYS A 40 15.08 -5.25 4.92
C LYS A 40 16.38 -4.48 4.67
N LYS A 41 17.42 -4.75 5.49
CA LYS A 41 18.74 -4.16 5.28
C LYS A 41 19.28 -4.58 3.92
N PHE A 42 19.28 -5.87 3.63
CA PHE A 42 19.79 -6.42 2.39
C PHE A 42 18.98 -5.92 1.18
N ALA A 43 17.62 -5.97 1.25
CA ALA A 43 16.75 -5.44 0.21
C ALA A 43 17.04 -3.97 -0.14
N ARG A 44 17.22 -3.12 0.89
CA ARG A 44 17.56 -1.71 0.68
C ARG A 44 18.89 -1.55 -0.05
N LEU A 45 19.90 -2.32 0.33
CA LEU A 45 21.23 -2.26 -0.27
C LEU A 45 21.21 -2.69 -1.74
N ILE A 46 20.53 -3.78 -2.06
CA ILE A 46 20.38 -4.26 -3.44
C ILE A 46 19.59 -3.26 -4.29
N ARG A 47 18.47 -2.71 -3.79
CA ARG A 47 17.67 -1.69 -4.51
C ARG A 47 18.44 -0.39 -4.79
N SER A 48 19.42 -0.06 -3.95
CA SER A 48 20.28 1.12 -4.13
C SER A 48 21.58 0.82 -4.89
N ASP A 49 21.72 -0.36 -5.50
CA ASP A 49 22.93 -0.84 -6.17
C ASP A 49 24.21 -0.81 -5.27
N ASN A 50 24.03 -0.82 -3.94
CA ASN A 50 25.13 -0.85 -2.98
C ASN A 50 25.55 -2.30 -2.67
N TYR A 51 26.06 -2.98 -3.67
CA TYR A 51 26.48 -4.37 -3.56
C TYR A 51 27.69 -4.57 -2.63
N GLU A 52 28.57 -3.59 -2.51
CA GLU A 52 29.74 -3.66 -1.62
C GLU A 52 29.33 -3.79 -0.14
N GLU A 53 28.36 -2.98 0.30
CA GLU A 53 27.81 -3.11 1.66
C GLU A 53 26.92 -4.37 1.79
N ALA A 54 26.25 -4.81 0.71
CA ALA A 54 25.48 -6.05 0.71
C ALA A 54 26.36 -7.29 0.97
N LEU A 55 27.61 -7.31 0.48
CA LEU A 55 28.59 -8.35 0.79
C LEU A 55 28.92 -8.41 2.28
N SER A 56 28.87 -7.28 3.01
CA SER A 56 29.08 -7.29 4.47
C SER A 56 28.01 -8.11 5.20
N VAL A 57 26.78 -8.13 4.68
CA VAL A 57 25.68 -8.94 5.24
C VAL A 57 25.93 -10.43 5.02
N ALA A 58 26.47 -10.81 3.86
CA ALA A 58 26.88 -12.19 3.58
C ALA A 58 28.03 -12.62 4.50
N ARG A 59 29.08 -11.79 4.62
CA ARG A 59 30.25 -12.06 5.49
C ARG A 59 29.84 -12.25 6.95
N GLN A 60 28.97 -11.38 7.48
CA GLN A 60 28.46 -11.49 8.85
C GLN A 60 27.76 -12.83 9.12
N GLN A 61 27.02 -13.38 8.15
CA GLN A 61 26.37 -14.67 8.31
C GLN A 61 27.37 -15.81 8.39
N VAL A 62 28.40 -15.78 7.54
CA VAL A 62 29.50 -16.77 7.56
C VAL A 62 30.24 -16.74 8.89
N GLU A 63 30.57 -15.55 9.39
CA GLU A 63 31.19 -15.33 10.70
C GLU A 63 30.30 -15.80 11.86
N SER A 64 28.98 -15.68 11.73
CA SER A 64 27.99 -16.14 12.71
C SER A 64 27.71 -17.66 12.65
N GLY A 65 28.41 -18.40 11.80
CA GLY A 65 28.35 -19.86 11.73
C GLY A 65 27.39 -20.44 10.69
N ALA A 66 26.91 -19.66 9.72
CA ALA A 66 26.19 -20.21 8.58
C ALA A 66 27.12 -21.14 7.76
N GLN A 67 26.63 -22.32 7.43
CA GLN A 67 27.36 -23.34 6.66
C GLN A 67 26.95 -23.36 5.19
N ILE A 68 25.82 -22.75 4.86
CA ILE A 68 25.29 -22.50 3.52
C ILE A 68 24.73 -21.09 3.53
N LEU A 69 24.86 -20.37 2.41
CA LEU A 69 24.33 -19.00 2.28
C LEU A 69 23.14 -18.98 1.32
N ASP A 70 21.96 -18.63 1.81
CA ASP A 70 20.76 -18.41 1.02
C ASP A 70 20.79 -17.04 0.34
N VAL A 71 20.60 -16.99 -0.98
CA VAL A 71 20.60 -15.76 -1.78
C VAL A 71 19.30 -15.66 -2.57
N ASN A 72 18.50 -14.64 -2.25
CA ASN A 72 17.22 -14.37 -2.91
C ASN A 72 17.15 -12.92 -3.39
N MET A 73 16.68 -12.74 -4.64
CA MET A 73 16.53 -11.43 -5.31
C MET A 73 15.08 -11.21 -5.79
N ASP A 74 14.09 -11.86 -5.18
CA ASP A 74 12.67 -11.77 -5.53
C ASP A 74 12.06 -10.47 -4.99
N ASP A 75 12.15 -9.42 -5.80
CA ASP A 75 11.57 -8.12 -5.52
C ASP A 75 10.92 -7.54 -6.78
N ALA A 76 9.74 -6.96 -6.65
CA ALA A 76 8.98 -6.40 -7.78
C ALA A 76 9.68 -5.17 -8.43
N LEU A 77 10.56 -4.51 -7.70
CA LEU A 77 11.29 -3.31 -8.14
C LEU A 77 12.67 -3.62 -8.71
N LEU A 78 13.10 -4.89 -8.67
CA LEU A 78 14.41 -5.33 -9.14
C LEU A 78 14.30 -6.08 -10.47
N ASP A 79 15.31 -5.91 -11.32
CA ASP A 79 15.64 -6.90 -12.35
C ASP A 79 16.35 -8.07 -11.65
N GLY A 80 15.54 -9.08 -11.25
CA GLY A 80 16.02 -10.18 -10.42
C GLY A 80 17.16 -11.00 -11.08
N GLU A 81 17.13 -11.21 -12.39
CA GLU A 81 18.19 -11.94 -13.12
C GLU A 81 19.51 -11.15 -13.05
N LYS A 82 19.45 -9.86 -13.32
CA LYS A 82 20.62 -8.98 -13.26
C LYS A 82 21.15 -8.86 -11.84
N ALA A 83 20.27 -8.67 -10.85
CA ALA A 83 20.66 -8.54 -9.45
C ALA A 83 21.31 -9.83 -8.92
N MET A 84 20.71 -11.00 -9.21
CA MET A 84 21.26 -12.30 -8.85
C MET A 84 22.65 -12.51 -9.48
N THR A 85 22.78 -12.28 -10.78
CA THR A 85 24.04 -12.40 -11.52
C THR A 85 25.11 -11.48 -10.94
N THR A 86 24.78 -10.21 -10.69
CA THR A 86 25.73 -9.21 -10.17
C THR A 86 26.20 -9.59 -8.78
N PHE A 87 25.26 -9.89 -7.87
CA PHE A 87 25.61 -10.20 -6.49
C PHE A 87 26.41 -11.51 -6.37
N LEU A 88 26.02 -12.57 -7.08
CA LEU A 88 26.74 -13.84 -7.03
C LEU A 88 28.16 -13.74 -7.59
N ASN A 89 28.38 -12.99 -8.66
CA ASN A 89 29.71 -12.77 -9.21
C ASN A 89 30.62 -11.99 -8.22
N LEU A 90 30.08 -10.97 -7.55
CA LEU A 90 30.81 -10.22 -6.54
C LEU A 90 31.10 -11.08 -5.30
N LEU A 91 30.11 -11.84 -4.84
CA LEU A 91 30.20 -12.70 -3.68
C LEU A 91 31.31 -13.75 -3.85
N GLN A 92 31.41 -14.34 -5.03
CA GLN A 92 32.43 -15.37 -5.32
C GLN A 92 33.83 -14.80 -5.50
N ALA A 93 33.98 -13.49 -5.70
CA ALA A 93 35.25 -12.81 -5.67
C ALA A 93 35.80 -12.61 -4.22
N GLU A 94 34.97 -12.88 -3.20
CA GLU A 94 35.29 -12.75 -1.77
C GLU A 94 35.60 -14.12 -1.14
N PRO A 95 36.84 -14.55 -1.00
CA PRO A 95 37.19 -15.90 -0.51
C PRO A 95 36.61 -16.26 0.85
N ASP A 96 36.49 -15.29 1.75
CA ASP A 96 35.98 -15.48 3.11
C ASP A 96 34.48 -15.85 3.10
N ILE A 97 33.73 -15.42 2.08
CA ILE A 97 32.32 -15.73 1.90
C ILE A 97 32.17 -16.96 1.00
N ALA A 98 32.88 -16.98 -0.14
CA ALA A 98 32.79 -18.01 -1.15
C ALA A 98 33.28 -19.41 -0.69
N ARG A 99 33.90 -19.50 0.49
CA ARG A 99 34.33 -20.80 1.07
C ARG A 99 33.15 -21.74 1.34
N ILE A 100 31.96 -21.22 1.68
CA ILE A 100 30.78 -22.05 1.92
C ILE A 100 29.89 -22.17 0.67
N PRO A 101 29.11 -23.28 0.54
CA PRO A 101 28.16 -23.44 -0.57
C PRO A 101 27.09 -22.37 -0.60
N ILE A 102 26.59 -22.04 -1.79
CA ILE A 102 25.50 -21.11 -2.01
C ILE A 102 24.19 -21.88 -2.24
N MET A 103 23.09 -21.36 -1.71
CA MET A 103 21.73 -21.73 -2.07
C MET A 103 21.10 -20.62 -2.88
N ILE A 104 20.69 -20.93 -4.12
CA ILE A 104 20.03 -19.99 -5.03
C ILE A 104 18.53 -20.09 -4.75
N ASP A 105 17.94 -19.04 -4.22
CA ASP A 105 16.52 -19.01 -3.83
C ASP A 105 15.73 -18.04 -4.72
N SER A 106 14.68 -18.53 -5.36
CA SER A 106 13.71 -17.68 -6.06
C SER A 106 12.41 -18.44 -6.34
N SER A 107 11.30 -17.68 -6.35
CA SER A 107 9.99 -18.14 -6.83
C SER A 107 9.90 -18.20 -8.37
N LYS A 108 10.88 -17.60 -9.06
CA LYS A 108 10.95 -17.51 -10.53
C LYS A 108 12.12 -18.29 -11.07
N PHE A 109 11.83 -19.29 -11.89
CA PHE A 109 12.86 -20.20 -12.37
C PHE A 109 13.94 -19.56 -13.28
N ASN A 110 13.58 -18.50 -14.02
CA ASN A 110 14.55 -17.73 -14.82
C ASN A 110 15.62 -17.05 -13.95
N ILE A 111 15.28 -16.62 -12.74
CA ILE A 111 16.25 -16.06 -11.77
C ILE A 111 17.15 -17.16 -11.22
N ILE A 112 16.58 -18.36 -10.95
CA ILE A 112 17.36 -19.54 -10.55
C ILE A 112 18.37 -19.91 -11.63
N GLU A 113 17.94 -19.97 -12.89
CA GLU A 113 18.82 -20.30 -14.02
C GLU A 113 19.94 -19.26 -14.21
N ALA A 114 19.63 -17.97 -14.04
CA ALA A 114 20.63 -16.90 -14.04
C ALA A 114 21.69 -17.11 -12.94
N GLY A 115 21.26 -17.49 -11.73
CA GLY A 115 22.14 -17.83 -10.62
C GLY A 115 22.99 -19.08 -10.88
N LEU A 116 22.39 -20.14 -11.42
CA LEU A 116 23.09 -21.37 -11.77
C LEU A 116 24.23 -21.17 -12.78
N LYS A 117 24.08 -20.21 -13.68
CA LYS A 117 25.15 -19.82 -14.64
C LYS A 117 26.35 -19.12 -14.00
N CYS A 118 26.18 -18.60 -12.79
CA CYS A 118 27.22 -17.83 -12.07
C CYS A 118 27.98 -18.66 -11.04
N VAL A 119 27.27 -19.55 -10.30
CA VAL A 119 27.83 -20.18 -9.11
C VAL A 119 28.91 -21.23 -9.46
N GLN A 120 30.06 -21.13 -8.80
CA GLN A 120 31.14 -22.13 -8.83
C GLN A 120 30.91 -23.19 -7.73
N GLY A 121 31.29 -24.41 -8.00
CA GLY A 121 31.10 -25.54 -7.08
C GLY A 121 29.70 -26.14 -7.18
N LYS A 122 29.34 -26.95 -6.17
CA LYS A 122 28.03 -27.62 -6.13
C LYS A 122 27.11 -26.87 -5.18
N CYS A 123 26.13 -26.16 -5.75
CA CYS A 123 25.15 -25.35 -5.04
C CYS A 123 23.84 -26.13 -4.75
N ILE A 124 22.93 -25.47 -4.05
CA ILE A 124 21.54 -25.89 -3.85
C ILE A 124 20.62 -24.94 -4.62
N VAL A 125 19.55 -25.46 -5.23
CA VAL A 125 18.44 -24.69 -5.77
C VAL A 125 17.27 -24.73 -4.77
N ASN A 126 16.74 -23.58 -4.40
CA ASN A 126 15.54 -23.41 -3.57
C ASN A 126 14.52 -22.57 -4.35
N SER A 127 13.44 -23.12 -4.86
CA SER A 127 13.02 -24.51 -4.86
C SER A 127 12.31 -24.86 -6.18
N ILE A 128 12.14 -26.15 -6.40
CA ILE A 128 11.25 -26.64 -7.46
C ILE A 128 10.05 -27.35 -6.83
N SER A 129 8.93 -27.41 -7.51
CA SER A 129 7.71 -28.05 -7.02
C SER A 129 6.77 -28.46 -8.15
N MET A 130 5.78 -29.29 -7.84
CA MET A 130 4.76 -29.73 -8.81
C MET A 130 3.56 -28.76 -8.92
N LYS A 131 3.66 -27.53 -8.40
CA LYS A 131 2.56 -26.54 -8.44
C LYS A 131 2.10 -26.19 -9.86
N GLU A 132 2.99 -26.25 -10.84
CA GLU A 132 2.71 -25.99 -12.27
C GLU A 132 2.63 -27.28 -13.10
N GLY A 133 2.42 -28.44 -12.44
CA GLY A 133 2.32 -29.75 -13.07
C GLY A 133 3.64 -30.50 -13.13
N GLU A 134 3.53 -31.82 -13.42
CA GLU A 134 4.67 -32.73 -13.44
C GLU A 134 5.66 -32.43 -14.61
N GLU A 135 5.14 -32.08 -15.79
CA GLU A 135 5.99 -31.77 -16.94
C GLU A 135 6.95 -30.61 -16.66
N LYS A 136 6.44 -29.54 -16.05
CA LYS A 136 7.24 -28.36 -15.68
C LYS A 136 8.25 -28.69 -14.58
N PHE A 137 7.84 -29.51 -13.61
CA PHE A 137 8.71 -30.00 -12.54
C PHE A 137 9.89 -30.80 -13.10
N ILE A 138 9.63 -31.72 -14.06
CA ILE A 138 10.67 -32.51 -14.74
C ILE A 138 11.61 -31.60 -15.54
N GLU A 139 11.08 -30.66 -16.31
CA GLU A 139 11.89 -29.68 -17.07
C GLU A 139 12.86 -28.92 -16.16
N GLN A 140 12.36 -28.35 -15.06
CA GLN A 140 13.16 -27.61 -14.10
C GLN A 140 14.21 -28.50 -13.43
N ALA A 141 13.83 -29.72 -13.05
CA ALA A 141 14.75 -30.68 -12.45
C ALA A 141 15.90 -31.08 -13.41
N ILE A 142 15.60 -31.31 -14.70
CA ILE A 142 16.61 -31.59 -15.73
C ILE A 142 17.63 -30.46 -15.87
N ILE A 143 17.14 -29.19 -15.85
CA ILE A 143 18.01 -28.02 -15.92
C ILE A 143 18.91 -27.99 -14.68
N CYS A 144 18.35 -28.08 -13.45
CA CYS A 144 19.14 -28.08 -12.22
C CYS A 144 20.19 -29.18 -12.21
N LYS A 145 19.83 -30.39 -12.65
CA LYS A 145 20.75 -31.52 -12.75
C LYS A 145 21.88 -31.26 -13.77
N SER A 146 21.59 -30.60 -14.89
CA SER A 146 22.60 -30.30 -15.92
C SER A 146 23.71 -29.39 -15.41
N TYR A 147 23.39 -28.53 -14.44
CA TYR A 147 24.35 -27.70 -13.71
C TYR A 147 24.98 -28.41 -12.48
N GLY A 148 24.58 -29.66 -12.19
CA GLY A 148 25.10 -30.43 -11.04
C GLY A 148 24.59 -29.99 -9.68
N ALA A 149 23.56 -29.16 -9.62
CA ALA A 149 23.00 -28.64 -8.37
C ALA A 149 22.20 -29.70 -7.62
N SER A 150 22.22 -29.67 -6.29
CA SER A 150 21.23 -30.32 -5.43
C SER A 150 19.95 -29.48 -5.39
N VAL A 151 18.78 -30.11 -5.19
CA VAL A 151 17.49 -29.40 -5.26
C VAL A 151 16.70 -29.51 -3.98
N ILE A 152 16.14 -28.38 -3.53
CA ILE A 152 15.04 -28.39 -2.55
C ILE A 152 13.73 -28.57 -3.31
N VAL A 153 12.94 -29.55 -2.88
CA VAL A 153 11.63 -29.88 -3.41
C VAL A 153 10.58 -29.52 -2.38
N MET A 154 9.80 -28.51 -2.65
CA MET A 154 8.67 -28.16 -1.78
C MET A 154 7.54 -29.17 -1.91
N ALA A 155 6.92 -29.55 -0.82
CA ALA A 155 5.70 -30.35 -0.80
C ALA A 155 4.50 -29.50 -1.27
N PHE A 156 4.46 -29.19 -2.57
CA PHE A 156 3.51 -28.32 -3.24
C PHE A 156 3.13 -28.91 -4.61
N ASP A 157 1.85 -29.22 -4.79
CA ASP A 157 1.28 -29.71 -6.04
C ASP A 157 0.23 -28.72 -6.61
N GLU A 158 -0.45 -29.11 -7.66
CA GLU A 158 -1.49 -28.31 -8.33
C GLU A 158 -2.69 -27.98 -7.42
N LYS A 159 -2.86 -28.74 -6.30
CA LYS A 159 -3.92 -28.52 -5.30
C LYS A 159 -3.50 -27.58 -4.18
N GLY A 160 -2.27 -27.11 -4.18
CA GLY A 160 -1.73 -26.22 -3.16
C GLY A 160 -0.61 -26.85 -2.31
N GLN A 161 -0.11 -26.08 -1.37
CA GLN A 161 0.90 -26.53 -0.40
C GLN A 161 0.33 -27.63 0.52
N ALA A 162 1.15 -28.64 0.81
CA ALA A 162 0.75 -29.71 1.72
C ALA A 162 0.72 -29.19 3.18
N ASP A 163 -0.43 -29.23 3.78
CA ASP A 163 -0.70 -28.82 5.17
C ASP A 163 -0.65 -30.02 6.14
N THR A 164 -1.25 -31.13 5.78
CA THR A 164 -1.32 -32.35 6.60
C THR A 164 -0.12 -33.28 6.39
N LYS A 165 0.21 -34.05 7.41
CA LYS A 165 1.28 -35.06 7.38
C LYS A 165 1.18 -35.98 6.17
N ASP A 166 -0.02 -36.51 5.89
CA ASP A 166 -0.20 -37.48 4.81
C ASP A 166 0.04 -36.88 3.45
N ARG A 167 -0.44 -35.66 3.20
CA ARG A 167 -0.16 -34.93 1.95
C ARG A 167 1.32 -34.56 1.80
N LYS A 168 1.99 -34.17 2.89
CA LYS A 168 3.44 -33.89 2.86
C LYS A 168 4.22 -35.12 2.40
N VAL A 169 3.91 -36.27 2.97
CA VAL A 169 4.54 -37.55 2.59
C VAL A 169 4.20 -37.95 1.17
N GLU A 170 2.93 -37.92 0.79
CA GLU A 170 2.45 -38.29 -0.56
C GLU A 170 3.16 -37.49 -1.66
N ILE A 171 3.22 -36.15 -1.54
CA ILE A 171 3.85 -35.29 -2.53
C ILE A 171 5.36 -35.54 -2.59
N CYS A 172 6.03 -35.68 -1.43
CA CYS A 172 7.45 -36.00 -1.37
C CYS A 172 7.77 -37.36 -2.01
N GLU A 173 6.97 -38.41 -1.75
CA GLU A 173 7.15 -39.73 -2.39
C GLU A 173 6.95 -39.68 -3.89
N LYS A 174 5.95 -38.94 -4.38
CA LYS A 174 5.70 -38.74 -5.79
C LYS A 174 6.87 -38.02 -6.46
N ALA A 175 7.31 -36.91 -5.87
CA ALA A 175 8.46 -36.14 -6.37
C ALA A 175 9.75 -36.98 -6.35
N TYR A 176 9.97 -37.76 -5.30
CA TYR A 176 11.14 -38.66 -5.22
C TYR A 176 11.18 -39.65 -6.37
N LYS A 177 10.07 -40.33 -6.67
CA LYS A 177 9.99 -41.28 -7.81
C LYS A 177 10.24 -40.59 -9.13
N ILE A 178 9.64 -39.45 -9.41
CA ILE A 178 9.86 -38.68 -10.63
C ILE A 178 11.35 -38.32 -10.76
N LEU A 179 11.96 -37.78 -9.72
CA LEU A 179 13.35 -37.35 -9.75
C LEU A 179 14.33 -38.49 -9.93
N THR A 180 14.13 -39.60 -9.23
CA THR A 180 15.06 -40.74 -9.28
C THR A 180 14.86 -41.62 -10.53
N GLU A 181 13.61 -41.88 -10.94
CA GLU A 181 13.29 -42.85 -12.00
C GLU A 181 13.22 -42.18 -13.38
N GLN A 182 12.72 -40.95 -13.48
CA GLN A 182 12.55 -40.28 -14.79
C GLN A 182 13.66 -39.27 -15.08
N VAL A 183 14.10 -38.46 -14.09
CA VAL A 183 15.19 -37.50 -14.28
C VAL A 183 16.55 -38.10 -13.99
N GLY A 184 16.60 -39.16 -13.13
CA GLY A 184 17.83 -39.84 -12.74
C GLY A 184 18.68 -39.04 -11.76
N TYR A 185 18.06 -38.26 -10.87
CA TYR A 185 18.73 -37.61 -9.74
C TYR A 185 19.28 -38.63 -8.75
N ASP A 186 20.46 -38.38 -8.21
CA ASP A 186 20.98 -39.16 -7.12
C ASP A 186 20.16 -38.87 -5.85
N PRO A 187 19.64 -39.89 -5.13
CA PRO A 187 18.79 -39.69 -3.97
C PRO A 187 19.35 -38.76 -2.90
N GLN A 188 20.68 -38.79 -2.68
CA GLN A 188 21.36 -37.92 -1.72
C GLN A 188 21.39 -36.43 -2.09
N ASP A 189 21.10 -36.06 -3.35
CA ASP A 189 21.06 -34.71 -3.85
C ASP A 189 19.66 -34.10 -3.83
N ILE A 190 18.66 -34.86 -3.35
CA ILE A 190 17.27 -34.43 -3.14
C ILE A 190 17.09 -33.97 -1.70
N ILE A 191 16.59 -32.77 -1.52
CA ILE A 191 16.29 -32.16 -0.23
C ILE A 191 14.80 -31.84 -0.22
N PHE A 192 14.02 -32.36 0.74
CA PHE A 192 12.60 -32.05 0.83
C PHE A 192 12.37 -30.88 1.78
N ASP A 193 11.48 -29.95 1.41
CA ASP A 193 10.82 -29.01 2.30
C ASP A 193 9.34 -29.40 2.43
N PRO A 194 8.97 -30.09 3.52
CA PRO A 194 7.59 -30.49 3.79
C PRO A 194 6.68 -29.31 4.21
N ASN A 195 7.09 -28.09 4.04
CA ASN A 195 6.45 -26.81 4.44
C ASN A 195 6.29 -26.66 5.96
N ILE A 196 6.97 -25.68 6.53
CA ILE A 196 6.76 -25.24 7.92
C ILE A 196 5.74 -24.11 7.90
N PHE A 197 4.59 -24.31 8.52
CA PHE A 197 3.55 -23.31 8.66
C PHE A 197 3.53 -22.68 10.05
N ALA A 198 2.90 -21.50 10.15
CA ALA A 198 2.67 -20.83 11.41
C ALA A 198 1.72 -21.63 12.30
N ILE A 199 2.07 -21.77 13.57
CA ILE A 199 1.23 -22.35 14.61
C ILE A 199 0.77 -21.28 15.59
N ALA A 200 -0.11 -21.61 16.50
CA ALA A 200 -0.70 -20.67 17.48
C ALA A 200 -1.33 -19.43 16.79
N THR A 201 -2.04 -19.64 15.72
CA THR A 201 -2.73 -18.59 14.94
C THR A 201 -4.13 -18.28 15.47
N GLY A 202 -4.66 -19.08 16.40
CA GLY A 202 -6.05 -19.04 16.86
C GLY A 202 -7.02 -19.82 15.96
N ILE A 203 -6.54 -20.42 14.88
CA ILE A 203 -7.32 -21.28 13.96
C ILE A 203 -7.07 -22.73 14.36
N GLU A 204 -8.12 -23.50 14.62
CA GLU A 204 -8.03 -24.87 15.16
C GLU A 204 -7.31 -25.83 14.19
N GLU A 205 -7.54 -25.70 12.87
CA GLU A 205 -6.89 -26.51 11.85
C GLU A 205 -5.35 -26.33 11.84
N HIS A 206 -4.85 -25.18 12.29
CA HIS A 206 -3.41 -24.87 12.32
C HIS A 206 -2.68 -25.47 13.53
N ASN A 207 -3.40 -25.92 14.55
CA ASN A 207 -2.80 -26.41 15.80
C ASN A 207 -1.89 -27.62 15.58
N ASN A 208 -2.16 -28.41 14.54
CA ASN A 208 -1.43 -29.65 14.27
C ASN A 208 -0.23 -29.48 13.31
N TYR A 209 -0.02 -28.31 12.71
CA TYR A 209 1.02 -28.10 11.69
C TYR A 209 2.44 -28.40 12.15
N GLY A 210 2.77 -28.14 13.42
CA GLY A 210 4.05 -28.50 14.02
C GLY A 210 4.25 -30.01 14.10
N VAL A 211 3.25 -30.72 14.59
CA VAL A 211 3.23 -32.19 14.69
C VAL A 211 3.29 -32.82 13.30
N ASP A 212 2.48 -32.32 12.35
CA ASP A 212 2.44 -32.83 10.98
C ASP A 212 3.78 -32.71 10.27
N PHE A 213 4.52 -31.62 10.49
CA PHE A 213 5.88 -31.46 9.94
C PHE A 213 6.85 -32.48 10.57
N ILE A 214 6.86 -32.59 11.90
CA ILE A 214 7.76 -33.49 12.62
C ILE A 214 7.53 -34.95 12.25
N GLU A 215 6.26 -35.40 12.23
CA GLU A 215 5.89 -36.77 11.86
C GLU A 215 6.12 -37.05 10.35
N ALA A 216 5.82 -36.09 9.46
CA ALA A 216 6.14 -36.23 8.05
C ALA A 216 7.65 -36.37 7.83
N THR A 217 8.46 -35.57 8.55
CA THR A 217 9.94 -35.65 8.50
C THR A 217 10.40 -37.07 8.88
N ARG A 218 9.88 -37.68 9.96
CA ARG A 218 10.23 -39.03 10.37
C ARG A 218 9.89 -40.05 9.28
N ILE A 219 8.67 -40.00 8.72
CA ILE A 219 8.20 -40.93 7.70
C ILE A 219 9.01 -40.78 6.39
N ILE A 220 9.33 -39.55 5.97
CA ILE A 220 10.14 -39.28 4.79
C ILE A 220 11.53 -39.89 4.96
N LYS A 221 12.16 -39.71 6.13
CA LYS A 221 13.49 -40.28 6.40
C LYS A 221 13.48 -41.83 6.46
N GLU A 222 12.40 -42.44 6.92
CA GLU A 222 12.23 -43.92 6.91
C GLU A 222 12.07 -44.46 5.48
N LYS A 223 11.25 -43.79 4.64
CA LYS A 223 10.94 -44.26 3.29
C LYS A 223 12.00 -43.89 2.25
N MET A 224 12.67 -42.73 2.46
CA MET A 224 13.67 -42.13 1.54
C MET A 224 14.94 -41.77 2.32
N PRO A 225 15.70 -42.77 2.85
CA PRO A 225 16.74 -42.51 3.87
C PRO A 225 17.96 -41.69 3.38
N LEU A 226 18.19 -41.61 2.07
CA LEU A 226 19.29 -40.79 1.49
C LEU A 226 18.89 -39.35 1.26
N ALA A 227 17.59 -39.09 1.08
CA ALA A 227 17.10 -37.73 0.93
C ALA A 227 17.28 -36.91 2.22
N LYS A 228 17.45 -35.60 2.06
CA LYS A 228 17.62 -34.67 3.16
C LYS A 228 16.32 -33.90 3.43
N ILE A 229 16.20 -33.31 4.61
CA ILE A 229 15.05 -32.49 5.02
C ILE A 229 15.57 -31.09 5.37
N SER A 230 14.89 -30.09 4.82
CA SER A 230 15.07 -28.67 5.08
C SER A 230 13.75 -27.99 5.43
N GLY A 231 13.78 -26.71 5.76
CA GLY A 231 12.59 -25.86 5.93
C GLY A 231 12.91 -24.49 6.48
N GLY A 232 12.02 -23.54 6.21
CA GLY A 232 12.10 -22.18 6.74
C GLY A 232 11.62 -22.10 8.19
N VAL A 233 12.52 -22.26 9.15
CA VAL A 233 12.21 -22.39 10.60
C VAL A 233 11.48 -21.17 11.14
N SER A 234 11.81 -19.97 10.64
CA SER A 234 11.19 -18.71 11.08
C SER A 234 9.67 -18.67 10.89
N ASN A 235 9.11 -19.51 10.00
CA ASN A 235 7.67 -19.57 9.73
C ASN A 235 6.87 -20.10 10.94
N VAL A 236 7.40 -21.04 11.72
CA VAL A 236 6.69 -21.68 12.85
C VAL A 236 6.17 -20.66 13.86
N SER A 237 6.89 -19.59 14.07
CA SER A 237 6.61 -18.54 15.07
C SER A 237 5.99 -17.27 14.49
N PHE A 238 5.42 -17.34 13.28
CA PHE A 238 4.87 -16.18 12.59
C PHE A 238 3.81 -15.43 13.41
N SER A 239 2.96 -16.12 14.13
CA SER A 239 1.93 -15.60 15.04
C SER A 239 2.51 -14.77 16.21
N PHE A 240 3.78 -14.98 16.56
CA PHE A 240 4.48 -14.25 17.63
C PHE A 240 5.45 -13.18 17.10
N ARG A 241 5.31 -12.74 15.87
CA ARG A 241 6.12 -11.64 15.32
C ARG A 241 6.05 -10.41 16.22
N GLY A 242 7.24 -9.87 16.58
CA GLY A 242 7.39 -8.76 17.53
C GLY A 242 7.57 -9.16 18.99
N ASN A 243 7.71 -10.47 19.28
CA ASN A 243 8.17 -10.99 20.57
C ASN A 243 9.35 -11.94 20.35
N ASP A 244 10.55 -11.37 20.18
CA ASP A 244 11.74 -12.14 19.81
C ASP A 244 12.07 -13.21 20.87
N THR A 245 11.85 -12.95 22.17
CA THR A 245 12.08 -13.92 23.24
C THR A 245 11.24 -15.20 23.05
N VAL A 246 9.95 -15.06 22.75
CA VAL A 246 9.06 -16.21 22.51
C VAL A 246 9.40 -16.88 21.19
N ARG A 247 9.71 -16.09 20.14
CA ARG A 247 10.06 -16.63 18.82
C ARG A 247 11.35 -17.45 18.87
N ASP A 248 12.38 -16.94 19.51
CA ASP A 248 13.67 -17.63 19.62
C ASP A 248 13.53 -18.93 20.41
N ALA A 249 12.69 -18.93 21.47
CA ALA A 249 12.33 -20.13 22.20
C ALA A 249 11.57 -21.13 21.32
N MET A 250 10.54 -20.68 20.57
CA MET A 250 9.79 -21.52 19.64
C MET A 250 10.69 -22.13 18.55
N HIS A 251 11.61 -21.35 17.97
CA HIS A 251 12.55 -21.87 16.97
C HIS A 251 13.42 -22.97 17.56
N SER A 252 13.96 -22.76 18.77
CA SER A 252 14.86 -23.70 19.43
C SER A 252 14.12 -24.97 19.85
N VAL A 253 12.91 -24.86 20.40
CA VAL A 253 12.06 -26.01 20.76
C VAL A 253 11.62 -26.79 19.52
N PHE A 254 11.16 -26.11 18.46
CA PHE A 254 10.78 -26.73 17.19
C PHE A 254 11.96 -27.51 16.58
N LEU A 255 13.14 -26.87 16.48
CA LEU A 255 14.33 -27.52 15.94
C LEU A 255 14.75 -28.71 16.75
N TYR A 256 14.67 -28.67 18.10
CA TYR A 256 14.99 -29.81 18.94
C TYR A 256 14.19 -31.07 18.56
N HIS A 257 12.87 -30.93 18.36
CA HIS A 257 11.99 -32.04 17.97
C HIS A 257 12.15 -32.40 16.49
N ALA A 258 12.29 -31.45 15.58
CA ALA A 258 12.43 -31.67 14.14
C ALA A 258 13.78 -32.34 13.79
N ILE A 259 14.89 -31.94 14.43
CA ILE A 259 16.20 -32.57 14.27
C ILE A 259 16.16 -34.01 14.80
N LYS A 260 15.52 -34.23 15.94
CA LYS A 260 15.33 -35.58 16.51
C LYS A 260 14.47 -36.48 15.59
N ALA A 261 13.56 -35.93 14.82
CA ALA A 261 12.78 -36.64 13.82
C ALA A 261 13.57 -36.88 12.50
N GLY A 262 14.72 -36.22 12.29
CA GLY A 262 15.61 -36.43 11.15
C GLY A 262 15.76 -35.20 10.22
N MET A 263 15.38 -33.97 10.63
CA MET A 263 15.65 -32.74 9.87
C MET A 263 17.17 -32.51 9.82
N ASP A 264 17.74 -32.41 8.62
CA ASP A 264 19.17 -32.33 8.36
C ASP A 264 19.68 -30.87 8.37
N MET A 265 18.87 -29.92 7.89
CA MET A 265 19.26 -28.53 7.72
C MET A 265 18.05 -27.58 7.84
N GLY A 266 18.29 -26.29 8.02
CA GLY A 266 17.20 -25.32 8.12
C GLY A 266 17.64 -23.89 7.80
N ILE A 267 16.72 -23.15 7.19
CA ILE A 267 16.86 -21.72 6.91
C ILE A 267 16.49 -20.97 8.18
N VAL A 268 17.50 -20.41 8.85
CA VAL A 268 17.35 -19.79 10.17
C VAL A 268 18.47 -18.79 10.44
N ASN A 269 18.19 -17.81 11.31
CA ASN A 269 19.23 -16.93 11.82
C ASN A 269 20.07 -17.62 12.90
N ALA A 270 21.21 -18.16 12.52
CA ALA A 270 22.11 -18.92 13.43
C ALA A 270 22.51 -18.13 14.69
N GLY A 271 22.63 -16.81 14.62
CA GLY A 271 22.97 -15.95 15.74
C GLY A 271 21.86 -15.71 16.77
N GLN A 272 20.65 -16.24 16.55
CA GLN A 272 19.48 -16.05 17.43
C GLN A 272 18.95 -17.34 18.05
N LEU A 273 19.55 -18.48 17.76
CA LEU A 273 19.14 -19.76 18.37
C LEU A 273 19.61 -19.84 19.82
N GLN A 274 18.67 -20.11 20.72
CA GLN A 274 18.96 -20.39 22.13
C GLN A 274 19.30 -21.87 22.32
N VAL A 275 20.13 -22.16 23.30
CA VAL A 275 20.33 -23.57 23.72
C VAL A 275 19.07 -24.08 24.40
N TYR A 276 18.52 -25.20 23.93
CA TYR A 276 17.22 -25.74 24.37
C TYR A 276 17.13 -25.91 25.90
N GLU A 277 18.20 -26.34 26.57
CA GLU A 277 18.25 -26.51 28.01
C GLU A 277 18.29 -25.17 28.77
N GLN A 278 18.69 -24.09 28.13
CA GLN A 278 18.80 -22.74 28.71
C GLN A 278 17.51 -21.91 28.56
N ILE A 279 16.54 -22.41 27.82
CA ILE A 279 15.23 -21.76 27.71
C ILE A 279 14.56 -21.77 29.08
N GLU A 280 13.96 -20.64 29.45
CA GLU A 280 13.20 -20.51 30.70
C GLU A 280 12.17 -21.66 30.81
N PRO A 281 12.14 -22.42 31.92
CA PRO A 281 11.38 -23.68 32.00
C PRO A 281 9.91 -23.55 31.66
N GLN A 282 9.23 -22.50 32.12
CA GLN A 282 7.82 -22.27 31.86
C GLN A 282 7.58 -21.92 30.37
N LEU A 283 8.44 -21.08 29.78
CA LEU A 283 8.36 -20.74 28.36
C LEU A 283 8.62 -21.98 27.49
N LYS A 284 9.60 -22.81 27.86
CA LYS A 284 9.90 -24.04 27.15
C LYS A 284 8.70 -25.00 27.14
N GLU A 285 8.06 -25.23 28.28
CA GLU A 285 6.86 -26.09 28.40
C GLU A 285 5.72 -25.55 27.55
N LEU A 286 5.41 -24.25 27.62
CA LEU A 286 4.37 -23.61 26.79
C LEU A 286 4.67 -23.72 25.29
N CYS A 287 5.94 -23.52 24.87
CA CYS A 287 6.34 -23.71 23.49
C CYS A 287 6.22 -25.18 23.04
N GLU A 288 6.56 -26.15 23.89
CA GLU A 288 6.37 -27.56 23.58
C GLU A 288 4.90 -27.93 23.44
N ASP A 289 4.03 -27.44 24.34
CA ASP A 289 2.61 -27.69 24.31
C ASP A 289 1.97 -27.20 23.02
N VAL A 290 2.37 -26.03 22.54
CA VAL A 290 1.90 -25.45 21.27
C VAL A 290 2.47 -26.21 20.07
N ILE A 291 3.78 -26.48 20.03
CA ILE A 291 4.45 -27.12 18.89
C ILE A 291 3.99 -28.58 18.74
N LEU A 292 3.78 -29.27 19.84
CA LEU A 292 3.38 -30.67 19.85
C LEU A 292 1.87 -30.86 20.02
N ASN A 293 1.10 -29.78 20.05
CA ASN A 293 -0.36 -29.78 20.21
C ASN A 293 -0.83 -30.65 21.37
N ARG A 294 -0.19 -30.50 22.55
CA ARG A 294 -0.47 -31.34 23.75
C ARG A 294 -1.71 -30.90 24.50
N ASP A 295 -2.09 -29.62 24.40
CA ASP A 295 -3.20 -29.01 25.13
C ASP A 295 -4.02 -28.12 24.21
N PRO A 296 -5.33 -28.27 24.09
CA PRO A 296 -6.18 -27.38 23.27
C PRO A 296 -6.09 -25.89 23.63
N GLU A 297 -5.77 -25.55 24.89
CA GLU A 297 -5.61 -24.17 25.37
C GLU A 297 -4.16 -23.65 25.29
N SER A 298 -3.24 -24.42 24.71
CA SER A 298 -1.81 -24.09 24.69
C SER A 298 -1.53 -22.77 24.00
N THR A 299 -2.25 -22.45 22.94
CA THR A 299 -2.14 -21.17 22.21
C THR A 299 -2.47 -19.99 23.12
N ASP A 300 -3.60 -20.03 23.83
CA ASP A 300 -4.02 -18.94 24.72
C ASP A 300 -3.06 -18.80 25.91
N LYS A 301 -2.57 -19.89 26.45
CA LYS A 301 -1.58 -19.90 27.54
C LYS A 301 -0.25 -19.27 27.11
N LEU A 302 0.24 -19.62 25.91
CA LEU A 302 1.46 -19.04 25.38
C LEU A 302 1.27 -17.56 25.02
N LEU A 303 0.11 -17.16 24.49
CA LEU A 303 -0.23 -15.75 24.23
C LEU A 303 -0.28 -14.95 25.53
N ALA A 304 -0.95 -15.45 26.57
CA ALA A 304 -0.98 -14.80 27.89
C ALA A 304 0.42 -14.67 28.50
N PHE A 305 1.26 -15.70 28.36
CA PHE A 305 2.64 -15.64 28.82
C PHE A 305 3.46 -14.63 27.99
N ALA A 306 3.28 -14.61 26.66
CA ALA A 306 3.93 -13.66 25.76
C ALA A 306 3.60 -12.20 26.10
N GLU A 307 2.37 -11.92 26.54
CA GLU A 307 1.98 -10.61 27.06
C GLU A 307 2.68 -10.27 28.38
N THR A 308 2.88 -11.23 29.28
CA THR A 308 3.61 -11.00 30.54
C THR A 308 5.08 -10.77 30.31
N VAL A 309 5.69 -11.43 29.32
CA VAL A 309 7.09 -11.20 28.91
C VAL A 309 7.23 -9.85 28.19
N LYS A 310 6.25 -9.48 27.36
CA LYS A 310 6.13 -8.11 26.81
C LYS A 310 5.96 -7.08 27.92
N GLN A 311 5.22 -7.38 28.97
CA GLN A 311 5.02 -6.51 30.13
C GLN A 311 6.24 -6.50 31.06
N LYS A 312 7.00 -7.58 31.17
CA LYS A 312 8.30 -7.61 31.90
C LYS A 312 9.43 -6.96 31.10
N GLY A 313 9.38 -6.98 29.78
CA GLY A 313 10.21 -6.16 28.89
C GLY A 313 9.67 -4.74 28.72
N LYS A 314 8.42 -4.50 29.13
CA LYS A 314 7.65 -3.25 29.14
C LYS A 314 7.00 -2.92 30.48
N ALA A 315 7.41 -3.50 31.57
CA ALA A 315 7.46 -2.77 32.80
C ALA A 315 8.55 -1.70 32.57
N GLU A 316 8.23 -0.68 31.77
CA GLU A 316 8.46 0.66 32.25
C GLU A 316 7.86 0.68 33.68
N VAL A 317 8.69 0.31 34.66
CA VAL A 317 8.79 1.14 35.84
C VAL A 317 8.74 2.53 35.22
N LYS A 318 7.63 3.30 35.43
CA LYS A 318 7.65 4.74 35.21
C LYS A 318 8.90 5.15 35.99
N ASP A 319 10.01 5.28 35.28
CA ASP A 319 11.24 5.74 35.86
C ASP A 319 11.01 7.22 36.12
N GLU A 320 10.40 7.50 37.29
CA GLU A 320 10.18 8.87 37.76
C GLU A 320 11.50 9.48 38.23
N ALA A 321 12.64 8.81 38.03
CA ALA A 321 13.95 9.37 38.32
C ALA A 321 14.16 10.70 37.60
N TRP A 322 13.67 10.85 36.33
CA TRP A 322 13.70 12.10 35.59
C TRP A 322 12.91 13.24 36.22
N ARG A 323 11.90 12.96 37.05
CA ARG A 323 11.17 13.97 37.81
C ARG A 323 12.00 14.69 38.87
N LYS A 324 13.14 14.09 39.25
CA LYS A 324 14.09 14.68 40.22
C LYS A 324 15.13 15.59 39.57
N GLU A 325 15.17 15.61 38.23
CA GLU A 325 16.09 16.47 37.47
C GLU A 325 15.60 17.94 37.49
N ALA A 326 16.51 18.85 37.06
CA ALA A 326 16.18 20.26 36.88
C ALA A 326 15.05 20.45 35.86
N VAL A 327 14.25 21.49 35.98
CA VAL A 327 13.03 21.72 35.18
C VAL A 327 13.34 21.73 33.66
N GLU A 328 14.50 22.22 33.25
CA GLU A 328 14.93 22.24 31.86
C GLU A 328 15.05 20.82 31.29
N LYS A 329 15.65 19.92 32.04
CA LYS A 329 15.78 18.50 31.64
C LYS A 329 14.44 17.79 31.67
N ARG A 330 13.57 18.14 32.62
CA ARG A 330 12.21 17.58 32.68
C ARG A 330 11.39 18.00 31.46
N LEU A 331 11.43 19.27 31.06
CA LEU A 331 10.78 19.76 29.85
C LEU A 331 11.31 19.09 28.59
N SER A 332 12.63 19.00 28.44
CA SER A 332 13.26 18.29 27.31
C SER A 332 12.91 16.79 27.28
N HIS A 333 12.90 16.11 28.44
CA HIS A 333 12.49 14.72 28.56
C HIS A 333 11.02 14.51 28.16
N ALA A 334 10.14 15.39 28.65
CA ALA A 334 8.71 15.35 28.32
C ALA A 334 8.47 15.52 26.81
N LEU A 335 9.19 16.43 26.17
CA LEU A 335 9.17 16.64 24.72
C LEU A 335 9.64 15.40 23.95
N VAL A 336 10.81 14.86 24.26
CA VAL A 336 11.39 13.70 23.56
C VAL A 336 10.50 12.46 23.68
N ASN A 337 9.82 12.29 24.83
CA ASN A 337 8.97 11.11 25.08
C ASN A 337 7.45 11.37 24.87
N GLY A 338 7.06 12.57 24.47
CA GLY A 338 5.65 12.92 24.22
C GLY A 338 4.76 12.89 25.48
N ILE A 339 5.32 13.20 26.65
CA ILE A 339 4.63 13.12 27.96
C ILE A 339 3.94 14.46 28.27
N THR A 340 2.61 14.48 28.39
CA THR A 340 1.82 15.69 28.67
C THR A 340 1.39 15.84 30.14
N ASP A 341 1.56 14.80 30.96
CA ASP A 341 0.95 14.72 32.32
C ASP A 341 1.47 15.79 33.28
N TYR A 342 2.74 16.20 33.12
CA TYR A 342 3.41 17.14 34.05
C TYR A 342 3.72 18.48 33.40
N ILE A 343 3.39 18.67 32.10
CA ILE A 343 3.87 19.79 31.32
C ILE A 343 3.37 21.15 31.86
N ASP A 344 2.17 21.20 32.40
CA ASP A 344 1.57 22.42 32.91
C ASP A 344 2.37 22.95 34.14
N ALA A 345 2.67 22.06 35.09
CA ALA A 345 3.46 22.39 36.29
C ALA A 345 4.93 22.69 35.96
N ASP A 346 5.55 21.91 35.05
CA ASP A 346 6.96 22.12 34.70
C ASP A 346 7.14 23.41 33.87
N THR A 347 6.20 23.74 33.00
CA THR A 347 6.22 25.00 32.24
C THR A 347 6.06 26.21 33.15
N GLU A 348 5.17 26.15 34.11
CA GLU A 348 4.98 27.25 35.07
C GLU A 348 6.20 27.41 36.01
N GLU A 349 6.80 26.32 36.48
CA GLU A 349 8.05 26.35 37.23
C GLU A 349 9.19 27.01 36.43
N ALA A 350 9.33 26.62 35.13
CA ALA A 350 10.30 27.23 34.25
C ALA A 350 10.02 28.71 34.03
N ARG A 351 8.75 29.10 33.78
CA ARG A 351 8.35 30.49 33.62
C ARG A 351 8.77 31.36 34.80
N LEU A 352 8.62 30.85 36.01
CA LEU A 352 9.02 31.58 37.25
C LEU A 352 10.54 31.65 37.46
N LYS A 353 11.26 30.72 36.86
CA LYS A 353 12.74 30.63 36.96
C LYS A 353 13.45 31.51 35.92
N TYR A 354 12.90 31.64 34.73
CA TYR A 354 13.50 32.41 33.63
C TYR A 354 13.07 33.89 33.68
N PRO A 355 13.97 34.83 33.29
CA PRO A 355 13.67 36.26 33.28
C PRO A 355 12.49 36.65 32.42
N LYS A 356 12.30 35.95 31.27
CA LYS A 356 11.22 36.17 30.33
C LYS A 356 10.53 34.88 29.95
N PRO A 357 9.21 34.90 29.72
CA PRO A 357 8.50 33.70 29.23
C PRO A 357 9.04 33.18 27.89
N LEU A 358 9.53 34.05 27.02
CA LEU A 358 10.11 33.66 25.72
C LEU A 358 11.40 32.85 25.90
N ASP A 359 12.21 33.13 26.94
CA ASP A 359 13.45 32.39 27.21
C ASP A 359 13.19 30.90 27.54
N VAL A 360 11.99 30.55 28.03
CA VAL A 360 11.58 29.16 28.25
C VAL A 360 11.36 28.45 26.93
N ILE A 361 10.81 29.17 25.94
CA ILE A 361 10.60 28.62 24.60
C ILE A 361 11.93 28.46 23.87
N GLU A 362 12.73 29.54 23.81
CA GLU A 362 14.01 29.58 23.09
C GLU A 362 15.11 28.71 23.71
N GLY A 363 15.00 28.38 25.01
CA GLY A 363 15.90 27.49 25.75
C GLY A 363 15.37 26.06 25.83
N PRO A 364 14.89 25.63 27.01
CA PRO A 364 14.64 24.21 27.28
C PRO A 364 13.61 23.53 26.37
N LEU A 365 12.62 24.28 25.87
CA LEU A 365 11.63 23.68 24.94
C LEU A 365 12.24 23.47 23.54
N MET A 366 12.98 24.44 23.00
CA MET A 366 13.65 24.30 21.71
C MET A 366 14.80 23.31 21.79
N ASP A 367 15.53 23.22 22.89
CA ASP A 367 16.58 22.21 23.09
C ASP A 367 15.98 20.79 23.00
N GLY A 368 14.82 20.57 23.64
CA GLY A 368 14.09 19.31 23.55
C GLY A 368 13.61 19.02 22.13
N MET A 369 13.10 20.03 21.42
CA MET A 369 12.63 19.87 20.04
C MET A 369 13.77 19.67 19.05
N ASN A 370 14.94 20.27 19.25
CA ASN A 370 16.14 20.00 18.45
C ASN A 370 16.55 18.51 18.56
N ILE A 371 16.50 17.93 19.76
CA ILE A 371 16.75 16.49 19.97
C ILE A 371 15.72 15.66 19.19
N VAL A 372 14.44 16.01 19.23
CA VAL A 372 13.39 15.34 18.47
C VAL A 372 13.65 15.44 16.97
N GLY A 373 14.05 16.62 16.47
CA GLY A 373 14.41 16.85 15.07
C GLY A 373 15.60 16.00 14.62
N ASP A 374 16.65 15.91 15.42
CA ASP A 374 17.83 15.08 15.13
C ASP A 374 17.50 13.58 15.15
N LEU A 375 16.68 13.13 16.10
CA LEU A 375 16.22 11.74 16.17
C LEU A 375 15.34 11.38 14.96
N PHE A 376 14.44 12.28 14.55
CA PHE A 376 13.59 12.09 13.38
C PHE A 376 14.40 12.11 12.09
N GLY A 377 15.28 13.09 11.89
CA GLY A 377 16.16 13.20 10.73
C GLY A 377 17.12 12.01 10.57
N SER A 378 17.55 11.39 11.69
CA SER A 378 18.40 10.19 11.70
C SER A 378 17.61 8.88 11.59
N GLY A 379 16.28 8.92 11.49
CA GLY A 379 15.40 7.74 11.41
C GLY A 379 15.27 6.93 12.72
N LYS A 380 15.68 7.52 13.85
CA LYS A 380 15.57 6.91 15.18
C LYS A 380 14.24 7.24 15.88
N MET A 381 13.53 8.22 15.39
CA MET A 381 12.17 8.62 15.84
C MET A 381 11.25 8.61 14.63
N PHE A 382 9.97 8.25 14.83
CA PHE A 382 8.98 8.13 13.76
C PHE A 382 7.93 9.24 13.86
N LEU A 383 7.24 9.52 12.76
CA LEU A 383 6.27 10.60 12.67
C LEU A 383 5.21 10.60 13.79
N PRO A 384 4.61 9.46 14.21
CA PRO A 384 3.68 9.46 15.34
C PRO A 384 4.28 10.00 16.65
N GLN A 385 5.56 9.72 16.90
CA GLN A 385 6.28 10.21 18.10
C GLN A 385 6.53 11.70 17.99
N VAL A 386 6.92 12.21 16.81
CA VAL A 386 7.10 13.66 16.56
C VAL A 386 5.80 14.43 16.78
N VAL A 387 4.66 13.88 16.29
CA VAL A 387 3.33 14.50 16.51
C VAL A 387 2.97 14.56 18.01
N LYS A 388 3.32 13.52 18.79
CA LYS A 388 3.15 13.52 20.26
C LYS A 388 4.05 14.57 20.94
N SER A 389 5.32 14.70 20.51
CA SER A 389 6.24 15.75 20.98
C SER A 389 5.71 17.16 20.67
N ALA A 390 5.14 17.34 19.48
CA ALA A 390 4.49 18.58 19.06
C ALA A 390 3.34 18.98 19.98
N ARG A 391 2.52 18.03 20.42
CA ARG A 391 1.45 18.27 21.37
C ARG A 391 1.98 18.81 22.71
N VAL A 392 3.09 18.23 23.22
CA VAL A 392 3.77 18.72 24.43
C VAL A 392 4.23 20.17 24.24
N MET A 393 4.90 20.47 23.11
CA MET A 393 5.35 21.83 22.78
C MET A 393 4.19 22.83 22.72
N LYS A 394 3.14 22.51 21.93
CA LYS A 394 1.95 23.38 21.80
C LYS A 394 1.28 23.66 23.14
N LYS A 395 1.16 22.66 23.99
CA LYS A 395 0.57 22.82 25.32
C LYS A 395 1.41 23.73 26.19
N SER A 396 2.73 23.59 26.21
CA SER A 396 3.64 24.47 26.93
C SER A 396 3.60 25.91 26.41
N VAL A 397 3.63 26.11 25.09
CA VAL A 397 3.53 27.43 24.47
C VAL A 397 2.20 28.11 24.79
N ALA A 398 1.08 27.37 24.77
CA ALA A 398 -0.25 27.92 25.11
C ALA A 398 -0.29 28.49 26.53
N ILE A 399 0.43 27.91 27.49
CA ILE A 399 0.56 28.40 28.86
C ILE A 399 1.36 29.71 28.90
N LEU A 400 2.44 29.80 28.08
CA LEU A 400 3.34 30.96 28.07
C LEU A 400 2.79 32.14 27.26
N THR A 401 1.94 31.92 26.29
CA THR A 401 1.41 32.93 25.35
C THR A 401 0.77 34.12 26.02
N PRO A 402 -0.12 34.00 27.04
CA PRO A 402 -0.71 35.16 27.74
C PRO A 402 0.32 36.06 28.38
N TYR A 403 1.41 35.48 28.92
CA TYR A 403 2.49 36.23 29.56
C TYR A 403 3.37 36.95 28.55
N ILE A 404 3.62 36.32 27.40
CA ILE A 404 4.36 36.90 26.26
C ILE A 404 3.58 38.10 25.69
N GLU A 405 2.26 37.95 25.53
CA GLU A 405 1.40 39.03 25.05
C GLU A 405 1.36 40.20 26.01
N ALA A 406 1.24 39.93 27.31
CA ALA A 406 1.28 40.96 28.37
C ALA A 406 2.62 41.71 28.33
N GLU A 407 3.74 41.02 28.24
CA GLU A 407 5.06 41.64 28.15
C GLU A 407 5.25 42.47 26.85
N LYS A 408 4.73 41.99 25.71
CA LYS A 408 4.71 42.77 24.45
C LYS A 408 3.90 44.05 24.57
N GLU A 409 2.73 43.98 25.21
CA GLU A 409 1.87 45.16 25.42
C GLU A 409 2.49 46.18 26.40
N GLU A 410 3.13 45.73 27.49
CA GLU A 410 3.90 46.58 28.36
C GLU A 410 5.04 47.31 27.64
N ARG A 411 5.81 46.58 26.79
CA ARG A 411 6.87 47.19 25.98
C ARG A 411 6.30 48.18 24.96
N ARG A 412 5.20 47.86 24.30
CA ARG A 412 4.51 48.74 23.37
C ARG A 412 4.08 50.03 24.07
N LEU A 413 3.48 49.94 25.23
CA LEU A 413 3.07 51.09 26.04
C LEU A 413 4.28 51.91 26.49
N ALA A 414 5.36 51.29 26.90
CA ALA A 414 6.62 51.96 27.26
C ALA A 414 7.26 52.70 26.05
N HIS A 415 7.29 52.08 24.86
CA HIS A 415 7.77 52.75 23.66
C HIS A 415 6.89 53.94 23.22
N VAL A 416 5.58 53.81 23.34
CA VAL A 416 4.62 54.89 23.09
C VAL A 416 4.87 56.03 24.04
N ALA A 417 5.09 55.75 25.32
CA ALA A 417 5.39 56.77 26.33
C ALA A 417 6.77 57.42 26.13
N ALA A 418 7.74 56.68 25.59
CA ALA A 418 9.08 57.19 25.31
C ALA A 418 9.24 57.89 23.94
N GLY A 419 8.23 57.85 23.07
CA GLY A 419 8.25 58.49 21.73
C GLY A 419 9.22 57.80 20.75
N THR A 420 9.68 56.55 20.99
CA THR A 420 10.62 55.81 20.16
C THR A 420 9.89 54.83 19.22
N LYS A 421 10.41 54.63 17.99
CA LYS A 421 9.90 53.61 17.07
C LYS A 421 10.26 52.18 17.56
N ASN A 422 9.29 51.31 17.54
CA ASN A 422 9.44 49.88 17.81
C ASN A 422 10.36 49.27 16.75
N GLU A 423 11.54 48.77 17.07
CA GLU A 423 12.23 47.76 16.25
C GLU A 423 11.68 46.41 16.68
N GLU A 424 10.81 45.82 15.86
CA GLU A 424 10.33 44.47 16.04
C GLU A 424 11.55 43.53 15.95
N GLY A 425 11.90 42.90 17.06
CA GLY A 425 12.87 41.79 17.07
C GLY A 425 12.42 40.66 16.15
N ALA A 426 13.35 39.99 15.49
CA ALA A 426 13.12 38.88 14.60
C ALA A 426 12.26 37.81 15.31
N GLY A 427 10.97 37.77 14.99
CA GLY A 427 10.07 36.67 15.39
C GLY A 427 10.37 35.40 14.61
N ALA A 428 9.81 34.28 15.04
CA ALA A 428 9.88 33.02 14.30
C ALA A 428 9.44 33.21 12.84
N ALA A 429 10.16 32.60 11.90
CA ALA A 429 9.83 32.69 10.50
C ALA A 429 8.44 32.09 10.22
N LYS A 430 7.64 32.75 9.40
CA LYS A 430 6.23 32.42 9.15
C LYS A 430 6.07 31.62 7.88
N ILE A 431 5.42 30.48 7.97
CA ILE A 431 5.12 29.61 6.83
C ILE A 431 3.60 29.50 6.66
N LEU A 432 3.10 29.91 5.51
CA LEU A 432 1.70 29.76 5.17
C LEU A 432 1.49 28.42 4.44
N LEU A 433 0.54 27.62 4.91
CA LEU A 433 0.14 26.36 4.30
C LEU A 433 -1.30 26.43 3.80
N ALA A 434 -1.57 25.86 2.62
CA ALA A 434 -2.90 25.77 2.06
C ALA A 434 -3.06 24.56 1.14
N THR A 435 -4.23 23.90 1.19
CA THR A 435 -4.67 23.04 0.12
C THR A 435 -5.37 23.89 -0.92
N VAL A 436 -4.91 23.80 -2.16
CA VAL A 436 -5.31 24.69 -3.24
C VAL A 436 -6.80 24.59 -3.59
N LYS A 437 -7.31 25.61 -4.32
CA LYS A 437 -8.72 25.71 -4.70
C LYS A 437 -9.25 24.42 -5.34
N GLY A 438 -10.42 23.99 -4.87
CA GLY A 438 -11.13 22.82 -5.36
C GLY A 438 -10.64 21.48 -4.80
N ASP A 439 -9.58 21.45 -4.00
CA ASP A 439 -9.06 20.24 -3.36
C ASP A 439 -9.40 20.23 -1.85
N VAL A 440 -9.78 19.06 -1.34
CA VAL A 440 -10.25 18.87 0.05
C VAL A 440 -9.31 18.00 0.90
N HIS A 441 -8.25 17.48 0.30
CA HIS A 441 -7.35 16.52 0.94
C HIS A 441 -6.25 17.24 1.72
N ASP A 442 -6.24 17.15 3.04
CA ASP A 442 -5.38 17.95 3.91
C ASP A 442 -4.50 17.16 4.89
N ILE A 443 -4.61 15.82 4.98
CA ILE A 443 -3.84 15.02 5.94
C ILE A 443 -2.34 15.29 5.80
N GLY A 444 -1.80 15.19 4.59
CA GLY A 444 -0.37 15.43 4.34
C GLY A 444 0.06 16.87 4.67
N LYS A 445 -0.78 17.87 4.35
CA LYS A 445 -0.54 19.27 4.71
C LYS A 445 -0.50 19.46 6.23
N ASN A 446 -1.44 18.85 6.94
CA ASN A 446 -1.54 18.96 8.40
C ASN A 446 -0.30 18.35 9.07
N ILE A 447 0.17 17.20 8.57
CA ILE A 447 1.41 16.56 9.05
C ILE A 447 2.61 17.49 8.84
N VAL A 448 2.78 18.05 7.63
CA VAL A 448 3.87 19.00 7.34
C VAL A 448 3.79 20.22 8.25
N GLY A 449 2.57 20.78 8.48
CA GLY A 449 2.35 21.90 9.38
C GLY A 449 2.77 21.60 10.80
N VAL A 450 2.44 20.41 11.31
CA VAL A 450 2.85 19.97 12.66
C VAL A 450 4.37 19.85 12.74
N VAL A 451 5.00 19.20 11.78
CA VAL A 451 6.47 18.98 11.76
C VAL A 451 7.23 20.31 11.66
N LEU A 452 6.79 21.23 10.80
CA LEU A 452 7.41 22.56 10.69
C LEU A 452 7.19 23.40 11.97
N GLY A 453 5.96 23.39 12.54
CA GLY A 453 5.68 24.05 13.80
C GLY A 453 6.54 23.56 14.96
N CYS A 454 6.82 22.26 15.01
CA CYS A 454 7.72 21.66 15.99
C CYS A 454 9.18 22.13 15.85
N ASN A 455 9.58 22.55 14.66
CA ASN A 455 10.93 23.05 14.38
C ASN A 455 11.01 24.59 14.47
N GLY A 456 10.10 25.23 15.21
CA GLY A 456 10.18 26.64 15.55
C GLY A 456 9.63 27.60 14.49
N TYR A 457 8.92 27.11 13.48
CA TYR A 457 8.24 27.95 12.48
C TYR A 457 6.84 28.34 12.94
N ASP A 458 6.43 29.57 12.66
CA ASP A 458 5.06 30.05 12.88
C ASP A 458 4.18 29.63 11.71
N ILE A 459 3.26 28.67 11.91
CA ILE A 459 2.45 28.09 10.86
C ILE A 459 1.10 28.77 10.75
N ILE A 460 0.81 29.31 9.56
CA ILE A 460 -0.48 29.88 9.20
C ILE A 460 -1.18 28.90 8.26
N ASP A 461 -2.03 28.06 8.79
CA ASP A 461 -2.80 27.10 7.98
C ASP A 461 -4.14 27.70 7.54
N LEU A 462 -4.36 27.78 6.23
CA LEU A 462 -5.59 28.29 5.64
C LEU A 462 -6.66 27.23 5.39
N GLY A 463 -6.34 25.94 5.66
CA GLY A 463 -7.25 24.82 5.43
C GLY A 463 -7.28 24.36 3.99
N VAL A 464 -8.47 23.97 3.53
CA VAL A 464 -8.72 23.35 2.21
C VAL A 464 -9.50 24.28 1.28
N MET A 465 -9.50 23.99 0.00
CA MET A 465 -10.23 24.74 -1.06
C MET A 465 -9.88 26.24 -1.13
N VAL A 466 -8.64 26.59 -0.85
CA VAL A 466 -8.23 27.99 -0.69
C VAL A 466 -7.87 28.59 -2.05
N SER A 467 -8.54 29.69 -2.43
CA SER A 467 -8.28 30.39 -3.67
C SER A 467 -6.91 31.08 -3.69
N ALA A 468 -6.30 31.23 -4.88
CA ALA A 468 -5.03 31.94 -5.08
C ALA A 468 -5.05 33.34 -4.46
N ASP A 469 -6.14 34.10 -4.63
CA ASP A 469 -6.29 35.45 -4.07
C ASP A 469 -6.20 35.44 -2.55
N LYS A 470 -6.89 34.49 -1.88
CA LYS A 470 -6.87 34.37 -0.42
C LYS A 470 -5.49 34.00 0.10
N ILE A 471 -4.82 33.06 -0.57
CA ILE A 471 -3.45 32.63 -0.23
C ILE A 471 -2.50 33.84 -0.32
N LEU A 472 -2.47 34.52 -1.44
CA LEU A 472 -1.55 35.62 -1.69
C LEU A 472 -1.86 36.88 -0.88
N GLN A 473 -3.15 37.16 -0.64
CA GLN A 473 -3.57 38.25 0.23
C GLN A 473 -3.11 38.00 1.67
N THR A 474 -3.39 36.82 2.22
CA THR A 474 -2.97 36.46 3.57
C THR A 474 -1.46 36.44 3.71
N ALA A 475 -0.73 35.92 2.68
CA ALA A 475 0.72 35.93 2.67
C ALA A 475 1.29 37.35 2.80
N LYS A 476 0.68 38.33 2.14
CA LYS A 476 1.08 39.76 2.21
C LYS A 476 0.68 40.42 3.52
N GLU A 477 -0.55 40.16 4.01
CA GLU A 477 -1.06 40.75 5.28
C GLU A 477 -0.28 40.25 6.49
N LYS A 478 0.15 38.99 6.49
CA LYS A 478 0.86 38.37 7.60
C LYS A 478 2.37 38.44 7.49
N ASN A 479 2.91 38.97 6.35
CA ASN A 479 4.33 39.02 6.03
C ASN A 479 4.98 37.64 6.19
N VAL A 480 4.50 36.66 5.41
CA VAL A 480 5.03 35.28 5.49
C VAL A 480 6.36 35.16 4.75
N ASP A 481 7.20 34.24 5.19
CA ASP A 481 8.53 34.00 4.63
C ASP A 481 8.53 32.89 3.59
N ILE A 482 7.57 31.93 3.66
CA ILE A 482 7.42 30.81 2.73
C ILE A 482 5.92 30.54 2.53
N ILE A 483 5.52 30.19 1.28
CA ILE A 483 4.20 29.62 0.99
C ILE A 483 4.38 28.12 0.67
N GLY A 484 3.57 27.26 1.30
CA GLY A 484 3.48 25.84 1.01
C GLY A 484 2.09 25.45 0.47
N LEU A 485 2.06 24.80 -0.69
CA LEU A 485 0.84 24.36 -1.35
C LEU A 485 0.73 22.83 -1.33
N SER A 486 -0.47 22.35 -1.07
CA SER A 486 -0.81 20.92 -1.11
C SER A 486 -1.95 20.65 -2.07
N GLY A 487 -1.96 19.46 -2.69
CA GLY A 487 -3.02 18.97 -3.55
C GLY A 487 -2.89 17.50 -3.86
N LEU A 488 -4.03 16.82 -3.99
CA LEU A 488 -4.09 15.38 -4.26
C LEU A 488 -4.69 15.05 -5.62
N ILE A 489 -5.57 15.89 -6.15
CA ILE A 489 -6.25 15.62 -7.41
C ILE A 489 -5.55 16.31 -8.58
N THR A 490 -5.73 15.79 -9.79
CA THR A 490 -5.09 16.34 -11.00
C THR A 490 -5.31 17.83 -11.24
N PRO A 491 -6.54 18.39 -11.08
CA PRO A 491 -6.76 19.81 -11.25
C PRO A 491 -5.96 20.71 -10.29
N SER A 492 -5.55 20.20 -9.14
CA SER A 492 -4.73 20.94 -8.17
C SER A 492 -3.36 21.32 -8.72
N LEU A 493 -2.83 20.53 -9.66
CA LEU A 493 -1.56 20.81 -10.32
C LEU A 493 -1.61 22.10 -11.16
N ASP A 494 -2.72 22.34 -11.85
CA ASP A 494 -2.91 23.57 -12.65
C ASP A 494 -3.13 24.78 -11.74
N GLU A 495 -3.82 24.62 -10.61
CA GLU A 495 -4.00 25.69 -9.64
C GLU A 495 -2.65 26.10 -9.02
N MET A 496 -1.74 25.16 -8.74
CA MET A 496 -0.38 25.46 -8.28
C MET A 496 0.42 26.26 -9.34
N VAL A 497 0.27 25.91 -10.62
CA VAL A 497 0.87 26.69 -11.73
C VAL A 497 0.28 28.11 -11.77
N HIS A 498 -1.05 28.24 -11.61
CA HIS A 498 -1.72 29.52 -11.55
C HIS A 498 -1.22 30.39 -10.40
N ILE A 499 -1.09 29.83 -9.18
CA ILE A 499 -0.57 30.55 -8.02
C ILE A 499 0.87 31.01 -8.26
N ALA A 500 1.74 30.20 -8.85
CA ALA A 500 3.10 30.58 -9.20
C ALA A 500 3.13 31.80 -10.18
N LYS A 501 2.26 31.80 -11.20
CA LYS A 501 2.08 32.93 -12.12
C LYS A 501 1.61 34.20 -11.40
N GLU A 502 0.62 34.06 -10.51
CA GLU A 502 0.10 35.18 -9.74
C GLU A 502 1.12 35.71 -8.74
N MET A 503 1.97 34.86 -8.13
CA MET A 503 3.10 35.31 -7.31
C MET A 503 4.06 36.16 -8.11
N LYS A 504 4.44 35.74 -9.33
CA LYS A 504 5.29 36.49 -10.23
C LYS A 504 4.63 37.82 -10.64
N ARG A 505 3.34 37.81 -11.02
CA ARG A 505 2.58 38.99 -11.41
C ARG A 505 2.45 40.04 -10.30
N ARG A 506 2.41 39.60 -9.03
CA ARG A 506 2.26 40.46 -7.85
C ARG A 506 3.59 40.78 -7.16
N ASP A 507 4.72 40.50 -7.82
CA ASP A 507 6.08 40.75 -7.37
C ASP A 507 6.43 40.17 -5.98
N PHE A 508 6.03 38.90 -5.74
CA PHE A 508 6.47 38.18 -4.54
C PHE A 508 7.95 37.79 -4.67
N GLU A 509 8.67 37.81 -3.54
CA GLU A 509 10.08 37.40 -3.46
C GLU A 509 10.33 36.19 -2.58
N ILE A 510 9.25 35.64 -1.94
CA ILE A 510 9.32 34.51 -1.04
C ILE A 510 9.26 33.17 -1.79
N PRO A 511 9.93 32.12 -1.29
CA PRO A 511 9.91 30.80 -1.92
C PRO A 511 8.58 30.09 -1.82
N LEU A 512 8.33 29.16 -2.74
CA LEU A 512 7.15 28.33 -2.87
C LEU A 512 7.51 26.87 -2.69
N LEU A 513 6.90 26.20 -1.70
CA LEU A 513 6.97 24.75 -1.49
C LEU A 513 5.77 24.08 -2.13
N ILE A 514 6.01 22.96 -2.84
CA ILE A 514 4.99 22.16 -3.51
C ILE A 514 4.97 20.77 -2.90
N GLY A 515 3.82 20.35 -2.40
CA GLY A 515 3.60 19.03 -1.79
C GLY A 515 2.28 18.41 -2.20
N GLY A 516 2.07 17.14 -1.81
CA GLY A 516 0.87 16.35 -2.09
C GLY A 516 1.15 15.18 -3.03
N ALA A 517 0.35 14.11 -2.91
CA ALA A 517 0.62 12.81 -3.52
C ALA A 517 0.62 12.80 -5.06
N THR A 518 -0.10 13.71 -5.72
CA THR A 518 -0.09 13.83 -7.19
C THR A 518 1.04 14.72 -7.71
N THR A 519 1.70 15.47 -6.82
CA THR A 519 2.82 16.31 -7.21
C THR A 519 4.09 15.48 -7.43
N SER A 520 4.97 15.94 -8.27
CA SER A 520 6.26 15.31 -8.51
C SER A 520 7.34 16.32 -8.81
N ARG A 521 8.60 15.95 -8.54
CA ARG A 521 9.77 16.77 -8.93
C ARG A 521 9.75 17.11 -10.40
N MET A 522 9.38 16.16 -11.26
CA MET A 522 9.30 16.35 -12.70
C MET A 522 8.25 17.41 -13.07
N HIS A 523 7.03 17.30 -12.53
CA HIS A 523 5.97 18.27 -12.77
C HIS A 523 6.36 19.67 -12.25
N THR A 524 6.91 19.73 -11.04
CA THR A 524 7.38 20.99 -10.46
C THR A 524 8.46 21.64 -11.31
N ALA A 525 9.47 20.85 -11.76
CA ALA A 525 10.56 21.35 -12.60
C ALA A 525 10.08 21.86 -13.97
N VAL A 526 9.15 21.13 -14.62
CA VAL A 526 8.73 21.40 -16.01
C VAL A 526 7.61 22.43 -16.09
N ARG A 527 6.68 22.47 -15.12
CA ARG A 527 5.44 23.26 -15.21
C ARG A 527 5.34 24.42 -14.21
N ILE A 528 5.77 24.24 -12.95
CA ILE A 528 5.59 25.24 -11.91
C ILE A 528 6.80 26.18 -11.81
N ALA A 529 8.00 25.62 -11.70
CA ALA A 529 9.23 26.40 -11.53
C ALA A 529 9.53 27.40 -12.66
N PRO A 530 9.18 27.16 -13.95
CA PRO A 530 9.34 28.18 -15.01
C PRO A 530 8.47 29.41 -14.81
N GLU A 531 7.40 29.33 -14.05
CA GLU A 531 6.44 30.44 -13.88
C GLU A 531 6.78 31.35 -12.70
N TYR A 532 7.77 30.97 -11.85
CA TYR A 532 8.18 31.78 -10.70
C TYR A 532 9.68 31.66 -10.39
N ASP A 533 10.39 32.79 -10.35
CA ASP A 533 11.86 32.82 -10.32
C ASP A 533 12.48 32.78 -8.90
N ASN A 534 11.70 33.10 -7.82
CA ASN A 534 12.24 33.29 -6.47
C ASN A 534 12.32 31.99 -5.64
N GLY A 535 12.31 30.83 -6.32
CA GLY A 535 12.49 29.52 -5.73
C GLY A 535 11.17 28.73 -5.61
N VAL A 536 11.08 27.66 -6.37
CA VAL A 536 9.99 26.66 -6.29
C VAL A 536 10.61 25.32 -5.97
N LEU A 537 10.17 24.68 -4.90
CA LEU A 537 10.73 23.42 -4.43
C LEU A 537 9.66 22.37 -4.22
N HIS A 538 9.87 21.18 -4.79
CA HIS A 538 9.06 20.02 -4.48
C HIS A 538 9.53 19.35 -3.17
N VAL A 539 8.62 19.19 -2.22
CA VAL A 539 8.86 18.53 -0.93
C VAL A 539 8.23 17.14 -0.98
N LEU A 540 9.03 16.10 -0.83
CA LEU A 540 8.60 14.72 -1.00
C LEU A 540 7.84 14.20 0.23
N ASP A 541 8.30 14.58 1.42
CA ASP A 541 7.78 14.12 2.71
C ASP A 541 7.93 15.21 3.79
N ALA A 542 7.29 15.00 4.93
CA ALA A 542 7.29 15.96 6.01
C ALA A 542 8.70 16.17 6.62
N SER A 543 9.53 15.14 6.65
CA SER A 543 10.88 15.24 7.21
C SER A 543 11.77 16.19 6.41
N ARG A 544 11.64 16.16 5.08
CA ARG A 544 12.39 17.02 4.17
C ARG A 544 11.91 18.47 4.15
N SER A 545 10.68 18.73 4.60
CA SER A 545 10.15 20.08 4.68
C SER A 545 10.96 20.97 5.61
N VAL A 546 11.47 20.43 6.73
CA VAL A 546 12.28 21.18 7.70
C VAL A 546 13.61 21.62 7.10
N THR A 547 14.35 20.68 6.51
CA THR A 547 15.64 20.97 5.86
C THR A 547 15.48 21.98 4.72
N ALA A 548 14.39 21.83 3.93
CA ALA A 548 14.06 22.74 2.82
C ALA A 548 13.76 24.15 3.34
N ALA A 549 12.92 24.28 4.38
CA ALA A 549 12.59 25.57 4.98
C ALA A 549 13.83 26.23 5.59
N GLY A 550 14.64 25.49 6.36
CA GLY A 550 15.90 26.00 6.95
C GLY A 550 16.86 26.55 5.90
N SER A 551 17.07 25.81 4.80
CA SER A 551 17.98 26.24 3.72
C SER A 551 17.43 27.45 2.96
N LEU A 552 16.10 27.55 2.78
CA LEU A 552 15.47 28.68 2.10
C LEU A 552 15.45 29.97 2.92
N LEU A 553 15.45 29.85 4.25
CA LEU A 553 15.42 30.97 5.17
C LEU A 553 16.83 31.46 5.57
N SER A 554 17.86 30.61 5.43
CA SER A 554 19.24 30.98 5.70
C SER A 554 19.76 31.94 4.64
N LYS A 555 20.16 33.15 5.03
CA LYS A 555 20.76 34.13 4.12
C LYS A 555 22.04 33.64 3.43
N GLU A 556 22.78 32.78 4.11
CA GLU A 556 24.04 32.21 3.62
C GLU A 556 23.82 31.02 2.68
N GLN A 557 22.88 30.12 3.03
CA GLN A 557 22.67 28.87 2.29
C GLN A 557 21.71 29.03 1.09
N LYS A 558 20.72 29.95 1.17
CA LYS A 558 19.68 30.14 0.14
C LYS A 558 20.22 30.27 -1.29
N PRO A 559 21.26 31.09 -1.59
CA PRO A 559 21.73 31.24 -2.96
C PRO A 559 22.29 29.95 -3.57
N ASP A 560 23.12 29.22 -2.82
CA ASP A 560 23.72 27.97 -3.28
C ASP A 560 22.68 26.86 -3.37
N PHE A 561 21.74 26.80 -2.43
CA PHE A 561 20.65 25.86 -2.42
C PHE A 561 19.74 26.04 -3.65
N LEU A 562 19.28 27.26 -3.95
CA LEU A 562 18.48 27.54 -5.13
C LEU A 562 19.21 27.26 -6.45
N LYS A 563 20.53 27.52 -6.49
CA LYS A 563 21.37 27.20 -7.65
C LYS A 563 21.48 25.68 -7.86
N ALA A 564 21.60 24.91 -6.80
CA ALA A 564 21.62 23.44 -6.87
C ALA A 564 20.30 22.89 -7.40
N ILE A 565 19.15 23.38 -6.88
CA ILE A 565 17.81 23.00 -7.33
C ILE A 565 17.59 23.36 -8.80
N LYS A 566 18.00 24.57 -9.21
CA LYS A 566 17.89 25.00 -10.61
C LYS A 566 18.65 24.06 -11.55
N LYS A 567 19.88 23.69 -11.19
CA LYS A 567 20.69 22.73 -11.95
C LYS A 567 20.04 21.35 -12.04
N GLU A 568 19.46 20.87 -10.93
CA GLU A 568 18.69 19.61 -10.90
C GLU A 568 17.47 19.69 -11.83
N TYR A 569 16.70 20.78 -11.76
CA TYR A 569 15.50 20.98 -12.58
C TYR A 569 15.82 21.16 -14.07
N ASP A 570 16.92 21.81 -14.42
CA ASP A 570 17.36 21.95 -15.81
C ASP A 570 17.74 20.56 -16.37
N LYS A 571 18.43 19.72 -15.59
CA LYS A 571 18.70 18.31 -15.96
C LYS A 571 17.41 17.51 -16.13
N LEU A 572 16.43 17.65 -15.22
CA LEU A 572 15.15 16.98 -15.34
C LEU A 572 14.36 17.42 -16.58
N LYS A 573 14.45 18.70 -16.97
CA LYS A 573 13.84 19.23 -18.22
C LYS A 573 14.53 18.64 -19.46
N GLU A 574 15.86 18.55 -19.46
CA GLU A 574 16.63 17.93 -20.56
C GLU A 574 16.28 16.44 -20.69
N ASP A 575 16.25 15.71 -19.57
CA ASP A 575 15.86 14.28 -19.53
C ASP A 575 14.42 14.08 -20.00
N PHE A 576 13.51 14.99 -19.65
CA PHE A 576 12.12 14.97 -20.12
C PHE A 576 12.03 15.26 -21.63
N GLY A 577 12.78 16.22 -22.13
CA GLY A 577 12.87 16.54 -23.55
C GLY A 577 13.48 15.41 -24.39
N ASN A 578 14.50 14.73 -23.84
CA ASN A 578 15.17 13.59 -24.47
C ASN A 578 14.39 12.28 -24.35
N LYS A 579 13.55 12.13 -23.32
CA LYS A 579 12.61 11.01 -23.11
C LYS A 579 11.31 11.15 -23.90
N LYS A 580 11.30 11.84 -25.06
CA LYS A 580 10.32 11.54 -26.10
C LYS A 580 10.60 10.12 -26.55
N SER A 581 10.22 9.17 -25.71
CA SER A 581 10.28 7.74 -26.02
C SER A 581 9.49 7.57 -27.31
N ILE A 582 10.05 6.83 -28.24
CA ILE A 582 9.38 6.31 -29.42
C ILE A 582 8.33 5.28 -28.93
N LYS A 583 7.38 5.72 -28.12
CA LYS A 583 6.18 4.91 -27.85
C LYS A 583 5.32 5.08 -29.11
N ASN A 584 5.26 4.05 -29.92
CA ASN A 584 4.38 4.02 -31.09
C ASN A 584 2.94 4.03 -30.59
N TYR A 585 2.27 5.17 -30.71
CA TYR A 585 0.82 5.27 -30.52
C TYR A 585 0.13 4.95 -31.84
N LEU A 586 -1.01 4.25 -31.73
CA LEU A 586 -1.88 4.01 -32.87
C LEU A 586 -2.74 5.24 -33.14
N PRO A 587 -3.06 5.58 -34.41
CA PRO A 587 -4.16 6.47 -34.70
C PRO A 587 -5.45 5.97 -34.01
N PHE A 588 -6.27 6.89 -33.50
CA PHE A 588 -7.46 6.53 -32.72
C PHE A 588 -8.37 5.55 -33.45
N ALA A 589 -8.61 5.73 -34.74
CA ALA A 589 -9.40 4.83 -35.57
C ALA A 589 -8.82 3.40 -35.66
N GLU A 590 -7.50 3.25 -35.59
CA GLU A 590 -6.85 1.92 -35.54
C GLU A 590 -6.96 1.29 -34.15
N ALA A 591 -6.81 2.09 -33.10
CA ALA A 591 -7.01 1.66 -31.72
C ALA A 591 -8.45 1.16 -31.51
N GLN A 592 -9.45 1.84 -32.08
CA GLN A 592 -10.85 1.38 -32.06
C GLN A 592 -11.04 0.02 -32.75
N LYS A 593 -10.40 -0.18 -33.92
CA LYS A 593 -10.46 -1.46 -34.63
C LYS A 593 -9.79 -2.61 -33.85
N ASN A 594 -8.80 -2.28 -33.02
CA ASN A 594 -8.10 -3.21 -32.12
C ASN A 594 -8.73 -3.28 -30.72
N GLY A 595 -10.00 -2.88 -30.56
CA GLY A 595 -10.76 -3.03 -29.31
C GLY A 595 -10.95 -4.49 -28.90
N ALA A 596 -11.37 -4.73 -27.67
CA ALA A 596 -11.66 -6.08 -27.19
C ALA A 596 -12.76 -6.73 -28.02
N LYS A 597 -12.57 -8.01 -28.36
CA LYS A 597 -13.53 -8.81 -29.15
C LYS A 597 -14.18 -9.84 -28.22
N ILE A 598 -15.11 -9.39 -27.40
CA ILE A 598 -15.85 -10.24 -26.48
C ILE A 598 -16.94 -10.98 -27.29
N ASP A 599 -17.12 -12.28 -27.04
CA ASP A 599 -18.14 -13.10 -27.69
C ASP A 599 -19.51 -12.94 -27.01
N TRP A 600 -20.20 -11.86 -27.35
CA TRP A 600 -21.53 -11.53 -26.83
C TRP A 600 -22.65 -12.51 -27.25
N ARG A 601 -22.40 -13.41 -28.22
CA ARG A 601 -23.42 -14.37 -28.70
C ARG A 601 -23.68 -15.48 -27.70
N ASN A 602 -22.63 -15.87 -26.95
CA ASN A 602 -22.70 -16.92 -25.94
C ASN A 602 -22.86 -16.37 -24.52
N PHE A 603 -23.00 -15.04 -24.38
CA PHE A 603 -23.15 -14.38 -23.08
C PHE A 603 -24.58 -13.83 -22.93
N THR A 604 -25.27 -14.26 -21.87
CA THR A 604 -26.56 -13.69 -21.46
C THR A 604 -26.30 -12.77 -20.26
N PRO A 605 -26.55 -11.45 -20.43
CA PRO A 605 -26.41 -10.53 -19.30
C PRO A 605 -27.31 -10.93 -18.12
N ILE A 606 -26.75 -10.93 -16.93
CA ILE A 606 -27.49 -11.21 -15.70
C ILE A 606 -28.17 -9.89 -15.29
N ALA A 607 -29.50 -9.93 -15.15
CA ALA A 607 -30.23 -8.77 -14.66
C ALA A 607 -30.03 -8.58 -13.16
N PRO A 608 -29.79 -7.34 -12.67
CA PRO A 608 -29.76 -7.06 -11.25
C PRO A 608 -31.11 -7.32 -10.59
N THR A 609 -31.12 -7.53 -9.29
CA THR A 609 -32.36 -7.81 -8.52
C THR A 609 -33.33 -6.63 -8.48
N PHE A 610 -32.86 -5.43 -8.81
CA PHE A 610 -33.65 -4.21 -8.98
C PHE A 610 -32.94 -3.27 -9.97
N THR A 611 -33.74 -2.38 -10.59
CA THR A 611 -33.23 -1.22 -11.34
C THR A 611 -33.59 0.07 -10.62
N GLY A 612 -32.83 1.16 -10.89
CA GLY A 612 -32.93 2.40 -10.11
C GLY A 612 -31.95 2.38 -8.93
N THR A 613 -32.23 3.19 -7.90
CA THR A 613 -31.30 3.41 -6.78
C THR A 613 -31.79 2.81 -5.46
N LYS A 614 -30.83 2.39 -4.62
CA LYS A 614 -31.05 1.98 -3.22
C LYS A 614 -30.12 2.77 -2.31
N THR A 615 -30.68 3.44 -1.30
CA THR A 615 -29.98 4.35 -0.40
C THR A 615 -29.74 3.71 0.96
N PHE A 616 -28.62 4.06 1.61
CA PHE A 616 -28.24 3.71 2.98
C PHE A 616 -27.97 5.00 3.73
N GLU A 617 -28.77 5.33 4.72
CA GLU A 617 -28.66 6.61 5.45
C GLU A 617 -27.73 6.55 6.65
N ASP A 618 -27.63 5.38 7.31
CA ASP A 618 -26.78 5.13 8.48
C ASP A 618 -26.36 3.65 8.48
N TYR A 619 -25.30 3.34 7.70
CA TYR A 619 -24.81 1.97 7.59
C TYR A 619 -23.97 1.59 8.81
N ASP A 620 -24.10 0.33 9.30
CA ASP A 620 -23.42 -0.13 10.50
C ASP A 620 -21.89 -0.14 10.33
N LEU A 621 -21.20 0.70 11.09
CA LEU A 621 -19.74 0.80 11.08
C LEU A 621 -19.05 -0.49 11.52
N ASN A 622 -19.69 -1.34 12.34
CA ASN A 622 -19.15 -2.63 12.75
C ASN A 622 -19.02 -3.61 11.57
N GLU A 623 -19.91 -3.50 10.58
CA GLU A 623 -19.75 -4.27 9.35
C GLU A 623 -18.59 -3.73 8.50
N LEU A 624 -18.43 -2.41 8.43
CA LEU A 624 -17.37 -1.77 7.66
C LEU A 624 -15.97 -2.06 8.23
N GLU A 625 -15.82 -2.16 9.55
CA GLU A 625 -14.54 -2.45 10.19
C GLU A 625 -13.85 -3.67 9.61
N LYS A 626 -14.60 -4.70 9.24
CA LYS A 626 -14.11 -5.97 8.69
C LYS A 626 -13.41 -5.79 7.34
N TYR A 627 -13.78 -4.76 6.57
CA TYR A 627 -13.27 -4.47 5.23
C TYR A 627 -12.16 -3.41 5.22
N ILE A 628 -11.76 -2.87 6.37
CA ILE A 628 -10.71 -1.84 6.43
C ILE A 628 -9.38 -2.41 5.91
N ASP A 629 -8.87 -1.85 4.81
CA ASP A 629 -7.47 -1.99 4.43
C ASP A 629 -6.62 -1.02 5.25
N TRP A 630 -5.74 -1.58 6.10
CA TRP A 630 -4.86 -0.82 6.98
C TRP A 630 -3.57 -0.33 6.30
N GLN A 631 -3.24 -0.83 5.11
CA GLN A 631 -2.01 -0.45 4.42
C GLN A 631 -1.93 1.06 4.15
N PRO A 632 -2.97 1.71 3.56
CA PRO A 632 -2.93 3.16 3.33
C PRO A 632 -2.90 4.00 4.61
N PHE A 633 -3.46 3.48 5.73
CA PHE A 633 -3.36 4.12 7.04
C PHE A 633 -1.90 4.29 7.46
N PHE A 634 -1.08 3.24 7.36
CA PHE A 634 0.35 3.34 7.69
C PHE A 634 1.14 4.22 6.71
N ILE A 635 0.77 4.20 5.43
CA ILE A 635 1.38 5.08 4.42
C ILE A 635 1.14 6.56 4.75
N ALA A 636 -0.07 6.93 5.20
CA ALA A 636 -0.38 8.30 5.62
C ALA A 636 0.50 8.78 6.80
N TRP A 637 0.96 7.87 7.65
CA TRP A 637 1.89 8.14 8.74
C TRP A 637 3.38 8.00 8.35
N GLU A 638 3.69 7.98 7.06
CA GLU A 638 5.06 7.79 6.52
C GLU A 638 5.75 6.51 7.04
N MET A 639 4.94 5.51 7.42
CA MET A 639 5.44 4.22 7.89
C MET A 639 5.46 3.22 6.74
N HIS A 640 6.64 2.87 6.29
CA HIS A 640 6.85 1.99 5.14
C HIS A 640 6.94 0.52 5.57
N GLY A 641 6.12 -0.32 4.98
CA GLY A 641 6.05 -1.76 5.22
C GLY A 641 4.69 -2.29 4.78
N LYS A 642 4.57 -3.58 4.52
CA LYS A 642 3.29 -4.21 4.15
C LYS A 642 2.51 -4.57 5.43
N PHE A 643 1.24 -4.20 5.50
CA PHE A 643 0.35 -4.68 6.58
C PHE A 643 -0.07 -6.14 6.28
N PRO A 644 -0.12 -7.03 7.29
CA PRO A 644 0.17 -6.83 8.72
C PRO A 644 1.66 -6.90 9.09
N ASP A 645 2.57 -7.20 8.18
CA ASP A 645 4.00 -7.42 8.44
C ASP A 645 4.69 -6.19 9.07
N ILE A 646 4.21 -4.99 8.77
CA ILE A 646 4.72 -3.74 9.35
C ILE A 646 4.65 -3.73 10.89
N LEU A 647 3.66 -4.40 11.48
CA LEU A 647 3.50 -4.49 12.95
C LEU A 647 4.61 -5.32 13.61
N ALA A 648 5.21 -6.21 12.84
CA ALA A 648 6.32 -7.08 13.27
C ALA A 648 7.69 -6.57 12.82
N ASP A 649 7.76 -5.39 12.22
CA ASP A 649 9.02 -4.82 11.76
C ASP A 649 9.98 -4.54 12.91
N LYS A 650 11.27 -4.90 12.76
CA LYS A 650 12.28 -4.79 13.82
C LYS A 650 12.58 -3.33 14.24
N ILE A 651 12.42 -2.39 13.31
CA ILE A 651 12.75 -0.97 13.52
C ILE A 651 11.49 -0.18 13.85
N ILE A 652 10.45 -0.31 13.01
CA ILE A 652 9.22 0.48 13.11
C ILE A 652 8.06 -0.28 13.76
N GLY A 653 8.14 -1.61 13.89
CA GLY A 653 7.01 -2.46 14.30
C GLY A 653 6.45 -2.10 15.69
N GLN A 654 7.28 -1.68 16.63
CA GLN A 654 6.83 -1.25 17.94
C GLN A 654 5.96 0.00 17.84
N GLU A 655 6.39 0.99 17.07
CA GLU A 655 5.62 2.23 16.91
C GLU A 655 4.42 2.02 15.98
N ALA A 656 4.56 1.20 14.93
CA ALA A 656 3.43 0.80 14.09
C ALA A 656 2.35 0.08 14.90
N THR A 657 2.73 -0.85 15.79
CA THR A 657 1.79 -1.54 16.69
C THR A 657 1.10 -0.57 17.65
N LYS A 658 1.84 0.39 18.21
CA LYS A 658 1.28 1.40 19.10
C LYS A 658 0.28 2.28 18.36
N LEU A 659 0.65 2.77 17.18
CA LEU A 659 -0.21 3.57 16.32
C LEU A 659 -1.47 2.78 15.91
N PHE A 660 -1.32 1.50 15.55
CA PHE A 660 -2.43 0.63 15.20
C PHE A 660 -3.40 0.44 16.38
N ASN A 661 -2.88 0.18 17.58
CA ASN A 661 -3.69 0.04 18.78
C ASN A 661 -4.40 1.35 19.15
N ASP A 662 -3.72 2.49 19.02
CA ASP A 662 -4.32 3.80 19.25
C ASP A 662 -5.47 4.04 18.25
N ALA A 663 -5.27 3.69 16.97
CA ALA A 663 -6.30 3.76 15.93
C ALA A 663 -7.48 2.82 16.21
N LYS A 664 -7.23 1.57 16.59
CA LYS A 664 -8.29 0.59 16.97
C LYS A 664 -9.09 1.07 18.19
N ASN A 665 -8.43 1.62 19.20
CA ASN A 665 -9.10 2.18 20.37
C ASN A 665 -9.98 3.39 20.01
N LEU A 666 -9.48 4.27 19.13
CA LEU A 666 -10.27 5.40 18.66
C LEU A 666 -11.43 4.93 17.78
N LEU A 667 -11.23 3.96 16.88
CA LEU A 667 -12.28 3.37 16.06
C LEU A 667 -13.39 2.75 16.92
N LYS A 668 -13.02 1.98 17.94
CA LYS A 668 -13.96 1.43 18.91
C LYS A 668 -14.79 2.53 19.56
N LYS A 669 -14.16 3.61 20.01
CA LYS A 669 -14.85 4.76 20.61
C LYS A 669 -15.77 5.46 19.61
N ILE A 670 -15.35 5.62 18.35
CA ILE A 670 -16.19 6.16 17.26
C ILE A 670 -17.47 5.35 17.09
N MET A 671 -17.37 4.02 17.14
CA MET A 671 -18.52 3.13 16.98
C MET A 671 -19.43 3.14 18.22
N GLU A 672 -18.85 3.07 19.44
CA GLU A 672 -19.60 3.06 20.70
C GLU A 672 -20.34 4.38 20.95
N GLU A 673 -19.71 5.52 20.67
CA GLU A 673 -20.27 6.86 20.90
C GLU A 673 -20.97 7.44 19.65
N LYS A 674 -20.99 6.68 18.53
CA LYS A 674 -21.64 7.06 17.25
C LYS A 674 -21.19 8.44 16.74
N TRP A 675 -19.90 8.63 16.64
CA TRP A 675 -19.34 9.90 16.16
C TRP A 675 -19.54 10.13 14.67
N LEU A 676 -19.56 9.04 13.88
CA LEU A 676 -19.58 9.08 12.43
C LEU A 676 -20.82 8.35 11.89
N VAL A 677 -21.32 8.85 10.76
CA VAL A 677 -22.44 8.28 10.03
C VAL A 677 -21.99 7.89 8.63
N ALA A 678 -22.18 6.62 8.25
CA ALA A 678 -21.88 6.11 6.93
C ALA A 678 -23.12 6.19 6.04
N LYS A 679 -23.04 6.98 4.96
CA LYS A 679 -24.10 7.11 3.96
C LYS A 679 -23.68 6.53 2.63
N GLY A 680 -24.63 5.95 1.88
CA GLY A 680 -24.30 5.39 0.57
C GLY A 680 -25.51 5.23 -0.31
N VAL A 681 -25.26 5.15 -1.61
CA VAL A 681 -26.25 4.84 -2.62
C VAL A 681 -25.65 3.92 -3.67
N VAL A 682 -26.42 2.94 -4.10
CA VAL A 682 -26.07 2.03 -5.20
C VAL A 682 -27.23 2.04 -6.21
N GLY A 683 -26.93 1.92 -7.49
CA GLY A 683 -27.98 1.87 -8.50
C GLY A 683 -27.56 1.06 -9.73
N PHE A 684 -28.57 0.53 -10.44
CA PHE A 684 -28.39 -0.28 -11.63
C PHE A 684 -29.38 0.15 -12.72
N TRP A 685 -28.89 0.16 -13.95
CA TRP A 685 -29.68 0.60 -15.12
C TRP A 685 -29.39 -0.28 -16.32
N GLU A 686 -30.39 -0.41 -17.20
CA GLU A 686 -30.17 -0.99 -18.52
C GLU A 686 -29.14 -0.15 -19.29
N ALA A 687 -28.21 -0.82 -19.95
CA ALA A 687 -27.15 -0.15 -20.71
C ALA A 687 -26.80 -0.93 -21.98
N CYS A 688 -26.34 -0.21 -22.99
CA CYS A 688 -25.76 -0.84 -24.17
C CYS A 688 -24.64 0.04 -24.77
N SER A 689 -23.61 -0.58 -25.32
CA SER A 689 -22.48 0.09 -25.97
C SER A 689 -22.84 0.47 -27.41
N ASP A 690 -22.35 1.61 -27.91
CA ASP A 690 -22.45 1.99 -29.32
C ASP A 690 -21.54 1.16 -30.26
N GLY A 691 -20.83 0.18 -29.69
CA GLY A 691 -19.85 -0.65 -30.38
C GLY A 691 -18.51 0.04 -30.64
N LYS A 692 -18.29 1.22 -30.02
CA LYS A 692 -17.06 1.99 -30.05
C LYS A 692 -16.64 2.38 -28.64
N ASP A 693 -16.84 3.64 -28.28
CA ASP A 693 -16.31 4.19 -27.03
C ASP A 693 -17.37 4.93 -26.19
N SER A 694 -18.65 4.61 -26.39
CA SER A 694 -19.73 5.20 -25.61
C SER A 694 -20.69 4.14 -25.09
N ILE A 695 -21.26 4.38 -23.90
CA ILE A 695 -22.29 3.55 -23.28
C ILE A 695 -23.57 4.37 -23.11
N ASN A 696 -24.66 3.90 -23.67
CA ASN A 696 -26.00 4.47 -23.46
C ASN A 696 -26.60 3.83 -22.21
N VAL A 697 -27.07 4.63 -21.28
CA VAL A 697 -27.70 4.20 -20.02
C VAL A 697 -29.13 4.72 -20.00
N LYS A 698 -30.10 3.82 -19.86
CA LYS A 698 -31.53 4.15 -19.78
C LYS A 698 -31.85 4.69 -18.39
N CYS A 699 -32.41 5.88 -18.34
CA CYS A 699 -32.86 6.49 -17.10
C CYS A 699 -34.31 7.02 -17.24
N GLU A 700 -35.09 6.93 -16.19
CA GLU A 700 -36.49 7.34 -16.15
C GLU A 700 -36.73 8.80 -16.59
N THR A 701 -35.79 9.69 -16.28
CA THR A 701 -35.92 11.14 -16.57
C THR A 701 -35.34 11.55 -17.93
N SER A 702 -34.18 10.98 -18.31
CA SER A 702 -33.53 11.18 -19.61
C SER A 702 -32.33 10.24 -19.72
N ASP A 703 -32.18 9.57 -20.84
CA ASP A 703 -31.06 8.70 -21.11
C ASP A 703 -29.75 9.43 -20.92
N VAL A 704 -28.78 8.74 -20.30
CA VAL A 704 -27.44 9.25 -20.02
C VAL A 704 -26.44 8.54 -20.91
N LYS A 705 -25.58 9.28 -21.57
CA LYS A 705 -24.51 8.71 -22.40
C LYS A 705 -23.16 8.88 -21.69
N LEU A 706 -22.49 7.77 -21.36
CA LEU A 706 -21.14 7.77 -20.81
C LEU A 706 -20.14 7.71 -21.96
N GLU A 707 -19.17 8.62 -21.94
CA GLU A 707 -18.12 8.65 -22.95
C GLU A 707 -16.83 8.03 -22.35
N CYS A 708 -16.28 7.03 -23.04
CA CYS A 708 -15.11 6.31 -22.58
C CYS A 708 -13.88 6.72 -23.40
N LEU A 709 -12.71 6.65 -22.77
CA LEU A 709 -11.41 6.77 -23.42
C LEU A 709 -10.83 5.38 -23.70
N ARG A 710 -10.10 5.27 -24.81
CA ARG A 710 -9.45 4.04 -25.25
C ARG A 710 -7.94 4.12 -25.15
N GLN A 711 -7.28 3.02 -24.84
CA GLN A 711 -5.84 2.91 -24.92
C GLN A 711 -5.36 3.14 -26.37
N GLN A 712 -4.36 3.98 -26.59
CA GLN A 712 -3.76 4.22 -27.91
C GLN A 712 -2.32 3.68 -28.07
N ILE A 713 -1.71 3.22 -26.99
CA ILE A 713 -0.37 2.62 -27.08
C ILE A 713 -0.43 1.36 -27.97
N LYS A 714 0.50 1.24 -28.93
CA LYS A 714 0.60 0.04 -29.76
C LYS A 714 0.88 -1.19 -28.90
N LYS A 715 0.00 -2.17 -28.96
CA LYS A 715 0.09 -3.43 -28.21
C LYS A 715 0.80 -4.51 -29.02
N ALA A 716 1.23 -5.57 -28.32
CA ALA A 716 1.70 -6.77 -28.98
C ALA A 716 0.58 -7.42 -29.84
N PRO A 717 0.92 -8.17 -30.89
CA PRO A 717 -0.08 -8.87 -31.69
C PRO A 717 -1.01 -9.72 -30.82
N GLY A 718 -2.33 -9.56 -31.01
CA GLY A 718 -3.36 -10.28 -30.25
C GLY A 718 -3.78 -9.61 -28.95
N GLN A 719 -3.13 -8.55 -28.51
CA GLN A 719 -3.56 -7.77 -27.33
C GLN A 719 -4.43 -6.58 -27.75
N PRO A 720 -5.64 -6.41 -27.17
CA PRO A 720 -6.56 -5.32 -27.52
C PRO A 720 -6.17 -3.99 -26.88
N ASN A 721 -6.60 -2.89 -27.50
CA ASN A 721 -6.62 -1.56 -26.93
C ASN A 721 -7.98 -1.36 -26.23
N LEU A 722 -8.00 -1.45 -24.91
CA LEU A 722 -9.21 -1.49 -24.08
C LEU A 722 -9.85 -0.10 -23.91
N ALA A 723 -11.18 -0.10 -23.89
CA ALA A 723 -12.04 0.97 -23.37
C ALA A 723 -13.10 0.35 -22.45
N LEU A 724 -13.64 1.09 -21.48
CA LEU A 724 -14.70 0.57 -20.60
C LEU A 724 -15.96 0.15 -21.38
N ALA A 725 -16.25 0.84 -22.50
CA ALA A 725 -17.37 0.50 -23.39
C ALA A 725 -17.26 -0.91 -24.00
N ASP A 726 -16.09 -1.51 -24.04
CA ASP A 726 -15.88 -2.87 -24.55
C ASP A 726 -16.54 -3.94 -23.64
N PHE A 727 -16.76 -3.62 -22.35
CA PHE A 727 -17.29 -4.53 -21.34
C PHE A 727 -18.83 -4.45 -21.17
N ILE A 728 -19.50 -3.73 -22.06
CA ILE A 728 -20.96 -3.66 -22.15
C ILE A 728 -21.40 -4.14 -23.52
N LYS A 729 -22.45 -4.96 -23.57
CA LYS A 729 -23.02 -5.50 -24.79
C LYS A 729 -23.45 -4.39 -25.76
N GLN A 730 -23.20 -4.59 -27.05
CA GLN A 730 -23.59 -3.61 -28.08
C GLN A 730 -25.08 -3.46 -28.19
N CYS A 731 -25.54 -2.23 -28.44
CA CYS A 731 -26.95 -1.96 -28.75
C CYS A 731 -27.41 -2.78 -29.98
N PRO A 732 -28.64 -3.30 -29.96
CA PRO A 732 -29.20 -4.00 -31.13
C PRO A 732 -29.20 -3.09 -32.35
N SER A 733 -28.74 -3.58 -33.51
CA SER A 733 -28.75 -2.78 -34.73
C SER A 733 -30.17 -2.58 -35.24
N PRO A 734 -30.54 -1.41 -35.73
CA PRO A 734 -31.88 -1.14 -36.25
C PRO A 734 -32.35 -2.09 -37.38
N GLN A 735 -31.43 -2.72 -38.10
CA GLN A 735 -31.71 -3.67 -39.17
C GLN A 735 -32.20 -5.05 -38.67
N ILE A 736 -31.86 -5.47 -37.45
CA ILE A 736 -32.26 -6.76 -36.88
C ILE A 736 -33.67 -6.64 -36.30
N SER A 737 -34.06 -5.49 -35.78
CA SER A 737 -35.42 -5.24 -35.29
C SER A 737 -36.50 -5.26 -36.40
N MET A 738 -36.15 -4.82 -37.61
CA MET A 738 -37.06 -4.91 -38.78
C MET A 738 -37.20 -6.33 -39.32
N GLN A 739 -36.21 -7.21 -39.22
CA GLN A 739 -36.30 -8.60 -39.65
C GLN A 739 -37.14 -9.48 -38.69
N MET A 740 -37.15 -9.18 -37.40
CA MET A 740 -38.00 -9.90 -36.43
C MET A 740 -39.46 -9.44 -36.48
N ALA A 741 -39.73 -8.18 -36.75
CA ALA A 741 -41.10 -7.68 -36.94
C ALA A 741 -41.71 -8.15 -38.27
N GLY A 742 -40.92 -8.57 -39.25
CA GLY A 742 -41.37 -9.03 -40.57
C GLY A 742 -41.68 -10.52 -40.68
N SER A 743 -41.48 -11.36 -39.66
CA SER A 743 -41.58 -12.82 -39.75
C SER A 743 -42.88 -13.42 -39.16
N THR A 744 -43.83 -12.63 -38.76
CA THR A 744 -45.18 -13.10 -38.40
C THR A 744 -46.12 -12.94 -39.58
N LYS A 745 -45.99 -13.84 -40.61
CA LYS A 745 -47.07 -14.10 -41.54
C LYS A 745 -48.12 -14.92 -40.79
N ALA A 746 -49.28 -14.31 -40.61
CA ALA A 746 -50.46 -15.01 -40.10
C ALA A 746 -50.86 -16.15 -41.06
N PRO A 747 -51.25 -17.33 -40.56
CA PRO A 747 -51.88 -18.36 -41.40
C PRO A 747 -53.27 -17.92 -41.82
N SER A 748 -53.65 -18.14 -43.10
CA SER A 748 -54.95 -17.89 -43.72
C SER A 748 -56.04 -18.61 -42.95
N ARG A 749 -57.07 -17.88 -42.55
CA ARG A 749 -58.30 -18.39 -41.94
C ARG A 749 -59.16 -18.99 -43.04
N GLU A 750 -59.57 -20.25 -42.84
CA GLU A 750 -60.85 -20.78 -43.35
C GLU A 750 -62.03 -20.42 -42.44
N GLU A 751 -63.14 -20.12 -43.02
CA GLU A 751 -64.34 -19.57 -42.38
C GLU A 751 -64.96 -20.58 -41.42
N GLY A 752 -65.44 -20.11 -40.24
CA GLY A 752 -66.32 -20.84 -39.34
C GLY A 752 -66.73 -19.91 -38.19
N GLU A 753 -67.99 -19.42 -38.30
CA GLU A 753 -68.66 -18.60 -37.31
C GLU A 753 -68.78 -19.26 -35.96
N THR A 754 -68.40 -18.51 -34.87
CA THR A 754 -69.19 -18.52 -33.61
C THR A 754 -68.77 -17.31 -32.76
N ASP A 755 -69.79 -16.62 -32.34
CA ASP A 755 -69.84 -15.42 -31.54
C ASP A 755 -69.39 -15.67 -30.11
N ILE A 756 -68.32 -14.98 -29.61
CA ILE A 756 -68.01 -14.80 -28.17
C ILE A 756 -67.47 -13.41 -27.91
N THR A 757 -68.22 -12.62 -27.19
CA THR A 757 -67.94 -11.30 -26.64
C THR A 757 -66.61 -11.31 -25.81
N LEU A 758 -65.66 -10.53 -26.23
CA LEU A 758 -64.45 -10.27 -25.45
C LEU A 758 -64.50 -8.87 -24.77
N ARG A 759 -64.41 -8.84 -23.47
CA ARG A 759 -64.18 -7.64 -22.67
C ARG A 759 -62.86 -7.03 -23.04
N GLU A 760 -62.81 -5.76 -23.33
CA GLU A 760 -61.62 -4.91 -23.42
C GLU A 760 -61.00 -4.75 -22.05
N THR A 761 -59.79 -5.23 -21.90
CA THR A 761 -58.82 -4.72 -20.89
C THR A 761 -57.63 -4.20 -21.70
N GLY A 762 -57.50 -2.89 -21.74
CA GLY A 762 -56.39 -2.21 -22.39
C GLY A 762 -55.07 -2.45 -21.65
N ASN A 763 -54.07 -2.80 -22.40
CA ASN A 763 -52.69 -2.45 -22.20
C ASN A 763 -52.05 -2.50 -23.59
N GLN A 764 -52.05 -1.35 -24.23
CA GLN A 764 -51.13 -1.08 -25.34
C GLN A 764 -49.81 -0.62 -24.71
N ASP A 765 -48.86 -1.53 -24.60
CA ASP A 765 -47.48 -1.16 -24.48
C ASP A 765 -47.03 -0.60 -25.83
N ASP A 766 -46.98 0.73 -25.92
CA ASP A 766 -46.35 1.45 -27.03
C ASP A 766 -44.84 1.12 -27.00
N PHE A 767 -44.44 0.17 -27.86
CA PHE A 767 -43.04 -0.07 -28.14
C PHE A 767 -42.49 1.14 -28.93
N ASP A 768 -41.72 2.03 -28.23
CA ASP A 768 -40.97 3.10 -28.85
C ASP A 768 -39.78 2.53 -29.63
N LEU A 769 -39.97 2.36 -30.94
CA LEU A 769 -38.97 1.87 -31.92
C LEU A 769 -37.79 2.84 -32.12
N SER A 770 -37.78 4.01 -31.50
CA SER A 770 -36.71 5.00 -31.55
C SER A 770 -35.70 4.86 -30.43
N SER A 771 -35.99 4.06 -29.40
CA SER A 771 -35.11 3.83 -28.25
C SER A 771 -34.01 2.80 -28.57
N PRO A 772 -32.75 3.05 -28.27
CA PRO A 772 -31.66 2.05 -28.42
C PRO A 772 -31.85 0.80 -27.53
N PHE A 773 -32.82 0.81 -26.61
CA PHE A 773 -33.11 -0.26 -25.64
C PHE A 773 -34.24 -1.21 -26.05
N GLY A 774 -34.79 -1.06 -27.26
CA GLY A 774 -35.88 -1.93 -27.78
C GLY A 774 -35.37 -3.29 -28.26
N GLY A 775 -35.33 -4.34 -27.39
CA GLY A 775 -35.08 -5.72 -27.81
C GLY A 775 -34.59 -6.65 -26.69
N GLN A 776 -34.85 -7.97 -26.84
CA GLN A 776 -34.27 -9.00 -25.94
C GLN A 776 -32.75 -8.98 -25.98
N GLY A 777 -32.11 -8.72 -24.84
CA GLY A 777 -30.63 -8.83 -24.68
C GLY A 777 -29.91 -7.54 -24.36
N THR A 778 -30.56 -6.58 -23.71
CA THR A 778 -29.93 -5.41 -23.10
C THR A 778 -29.00 -5.83 -21.96
N ASP A 779 -27.85 -5.17 -21.79
CA ASP A 779 -26.94 -5.35 -20.69
C ASP A 779 -27.23 -4.35 -19.56
N TYR A 780 -26.48 -4.38 -18.50
CA TYR A 780 -26.66 -3.50 -17.34
C TYR A 780 -25.34 -2.84 -16.94
N ILE A 781 -25.44 -1.66 -16.34
CA ILE A 781 -24.36 -0.97 -15.67
C ILE A 781 -24.80 -0.60 -14.25
N GLY A 782 -23.88 -0.70 -13.30
CA GLY A 782 -24.11 -0.22 -11.95
C GLY A 782 -23.27 1.00 -11.61
N ALA A 783 -23.67 1.73 -10.57
CA ALA A 783 -22.89 2.80 -9.98
C ALA A 783 -23.10 2.86 -8.47
N PHE A 784 -22.17 3.48 -7.76
CA PHE A 784 -22.26 3.71 -6.32
C PHE A 784 -21.62 5.03 -5.92
N ALA A 785 -22.05 5.55 -4.77
CA ALA A 785 -21.39 6.62 -4.06
C ALA A 785 -21.56 6.41 -2.55
N VAL A 786 -20.49 6.53 -1.78
CA VAL A 786 -20.46 6.35 -0.33
C VAL A 786 -19.68 7.48 0.34
N SER A 787 -20.04 7.80 1.58
CA SER A 787 -19.41 8.88 2.36
C SER A 787 -19.50 8.64 3.86
N ILE A 788 -18.53 9.20 4.59
CA ILE A 788 -18.51 9.23 6.06
C ILE A 788 -18.69 10.67 6.54
N HIS A 789 -19.66 10.90 7.41
CA HIS A 789 -20.05 12.21 7.92
C HIS A 789 -19.84 12.31 9.43
N GLY A 790 -19.82 13.54 9.97
CA GLY A 790 -19.74 13.81 11.42
C GLY A 790 -18.36 14.11 11.96
N ILE A 791 -17.35 14.12 11.09
CA ILE A 791 -15.94 14.28 11.50
C ILE A 791 -15.63 15.70 12.06
N GLU A 792 -16.32 16.75 11.58
CA GLU A 792 -15.96 18.16 11.80
C GLU A 792 -16.02 18.59 13.27
N GLU A 793 -17.03 18.11 14.03
CA GLU A 793 -17.17 18.43 15.44
C GLU A 793 -16.01 17.87 16.26
N HIS A 794 -15.62 16.63 15.97
CA HIS A 794 -14.54 15.94 16.66
C HIS A 794 -13.17 16.50 16.28
N ILE A 795 -12.98 16.94 15.03
CA ILE A 795 -11.78 17.68 14.60
C ILE A 795 -11.63 18.96 15.44
N LYS A 796 -12.67 19.78 15.52
CA LYS A 796 -12.66 21.02 16.33
C LYS A 796 -12.36 20.74 17.82
N ARG A 797 -12.90 19.64 18.35
CA ARG A 797 -12.60 19.22 19.74
C ARG A 797 -11.11 18.90 19.91
N PHE A 798 -10.52 18.11 19.01
CA PHE A 798 -9.10 17.79 19.08
C PHE A 798 -8.21 19.03 18.86
N GLU A 799 -8.58 19.92 17.97
CA GLU A 799 -7.88 21.20 17.77
C GLU A 799 -7.88 22.06 19.03
N SER A 800 -9.02 22.18 19.72
CA SER A 800 -9.11 22.92 20.98
C SER A 800 -8.27 22.31 22.10
N GLN A 801 -7.92 21.02 22.01
CA GLN A 801 -7.09 20.30 22.97
C GLN A 801 -5.63 20.19 22.49
N HIS A 802 -5.26 20.86 21.40
CA HIS A 802 -3.94 20.73 20.74
C HIS A 802 -3.56 19.27 20.45
N ASP A 803 -4.54 18.43 20.10
CA ASP A 803 -4.38 16.99 19.88
C ASP A 803 -4.37 16.65 18.39
N ASP A 804 -3.33 17.12 17.69
CA ASP A 804 -3.15 16.81 16.26
C ASP A 804 -3.00 15.31 16.02
N TYR A 805 -2.50 14.54 17.00
CA TYR A 805 -2.33 13.10 16.86
C TYR A 805 -3.66 12.38 16.66
N ASN A 806 -4.63 12.58 17.56
CA ASN A 806 -5.95 11.96 17.41
C ASN A 806 -6.76 12.59 16.28
N LYS A 807 -6.54 13.88 15.95
CA LYS A 807 -7.13 14.52 14.76
C LYS A 807 -6.72 13.79 13.48
N ILE A 808 -5.43 13.54 13.27
CA ILE A 808 -4.91 12.85 12.08
C ILE A 808 -5.39 11.39 12.04
N ILE A 809 -5.41 10.68 13.18
CA ILE A 809 -5.95 9.32 13.24
C ILE A 809 -7.42 9.31 12.84
N LEU A 810 -8.24 10.24 13.34
CA LEU A 810 -9.67 10.32 13.02
C LEU A 810 -9.88 10.54 11.51
N GLN A 811 -9.15 11.47 10.89
CA GLN A 811 -9.22 11.73 9.46
C GLN A 811 -8.85 10.48 8.65
N ALA A 812 -7.73 9.84 8.98
CA ALA A 812 -7.28 8.62 8.31
C ALA A 812 -8.27 7.45 8.49
N LEU A 813 -8.89 7.29 9.66
CA LEU A 813 -9.92 6.26 9.90
C LEU A 813 -11.18 6.52 9.09
N SER A 814 -11.61 7.77 8.96
CA SER A 814 -12.78 8.13 8.16
C SER A 814 -12.59 7.78 6.69
N ASP A 815 -11.40 8.03 6.13
CA ASP A 815 -11.06 7.64 4.76
C ASP A 815 -11.06 6.11 4.60
N ARG A 816 -10.51 5.38 5.59
CA ARG A 816 -10.51 3.91 5.54
C ARG A 816 -11.91 3.33 5.64
N LEU A 817 -12.80 3.93 6.43
CA LEU A 817 -14.21 3.52 6.50
C LEU A 817 -14.97 3.77 5.20
N ALA A 818 -14.70 4.87 4.49
CA ALA A 818 -15.30 5.14 3.18
C ALA A 818 -14.86 4.10 2.13
N GLU A 819 -13.57 3.76 2.09
CA GLU A 819 -13.05 2.71 1.21
C GLU A 819 -13.59 1.32 1.58
N ALA A 820 -13.66 1.01 2.87
CA ALA A 820 -14.26 -0.23 3.38
C ALA A 820 -15.73 -0.35 2.97
N PHE A 821 -16.47 0.75 2.98
CA PHE A 821 -17.87 0.77 2.53
C PHE A 821 -17.99 0.54 1.03
N ALA A 822 -17.10 1.12 0.22
CA ALA A 822 -17.05 0.85 -1.22
C ALA A 822 -16.75 -0.62 -1.51
N GLU A 823 -15.84 -1.27 -0.75
CA GLU A 823 -15.51 -2.70 -0.89
C GLU A 823 -16.69 -3.60 -0.52
N LEU A 824 -17.30 -3.37 0.66
CA LEU A 824 -18.48 -4.10 1.10
C LEU A 824 -19.65 -3.97 0.11
N LEU A 825 -19.95 -2.76 -0.40
CA LEU A 825 -21.01 -2.58 -1.40
C LEU A 825 -20.69 -3.31 -2.71
N HIS A 826 -19.43 -3.38 -3.11
CA HIS A 826 -19.03 -4.14 -4.29
C HIS A 826 -19.26 -5.65 -4.08
N GLU A 827 -18.88 -6.20 -2.93
CA GLU A 827 -19.16 -7.60 -2.61
C GLU A 827 -20.66 -7.88 -2.59
N ARG A 828 -21.45 -7.04 -1.93
CA ARG A 828 -22.92 -7.16 -1.92
C ARG A 828 -23.52 -7.01 -3.32
N THR A 829 -22.94 -6.17 -4.16
CA THR A 829 -23.34 -6.05 -5.56
C THR A 829 -23.13 -7.35 -6.30
N ARG A 830 -21.97 -7.98 -6.17
CA ARG A 830 -21.66 -9.26 -6.81
C ARG A 830 -22.54 -10.41 -6.35
N LYS A 831 -22.84 -10.47 -5.06
CA LYS A 831 -23.56 -11.57 -4.44
C LYS A 831 -25.07 -11.37 -4.36
N GLU A 832 -25.53 -10.14 -4.03
CA GLU A 832 -26.92 -9.87 -3.63
C GLU A 832 -27.65 -8.96 -4.62
N PHE A 833 -27.11 -7.75 -4.89
CA PHE A 833 -27.87 -6.72 -5.61
C PHE A 833 -27.88 -6.94 -7.11
N TRP A 834 -26.81 -7.45 -7.67
CA TRP A 834 -26.72 -7.87 -9.07
C TRP A 834 -26.70 -9.40 -9.21
N GLY A 835 -25.96 -10.08 -8.32
CA GLY A 835 -26.00 -11.52 -8.22
C GLY A 835 -25.23 -12.27 -9.33
N TYR A 836 -24.20 -11.64 -9.92
CA TYR A 836 -23.41 -12.31 -10.95
C TYR A 836 -22.29 -13.21 -10.41
N ALA A 837 -22.08 -13.22 -9.09
CA ALA A 837 -21.11 -14.05 -8.39
C ALA A 837 -21.64 -14.51 -7.02
N THR A 838 -22.82 -15.14 -6.98
CA THR A 838 -23.51 -15.58 -5.74
C THR A 838 -22.69 -16.57 -4.91
N GLU A 839 -21.91 -17.43 -5.56
CA GLU A 839 -21.09 -18.46 -4.94
C GLU A 839 -19.64 -18.01 -4.63
N GLU A 840 -19.37 -16.71 -4.73
CA GLU A 840 -18.03 -16.17 -4.47
C GLU A 840 -17.71 -16.23 -2.96
N HIS A 841 -16.59 -16.84 -2.62
CA HIS A 841 -16.03 -16.86 -1.26
C HIS A 841 -14.57 -16.42 -1.31
N LEU A 842 -14.33 -15.11 -1.16
CA LEU A 842 -12.99 -14.53 -1.18
C LEU A 842 -12.57 -14.10 0.22
N THR A 843 -11.30 -14.34 0.54
CA THR A 843 -10.68 -13.81 1.74
C THR A 843 -10.44 -12.29 1.59
N LYS A 844 -10.15 -11.62 2.70
CA LYS A 844 -9.84 -10.18 2.68
C LYS A 844 -8.62 -9.87 1.80
N GLU A 845 -7.61 -10.73 1.84
CA GLU A 845 -6.41 -10.62 1.02
C GLU A 845 -6.75 -10.74 -0.47
N GLU A 846 -7.62 -11.67 -0.83
CA GLU A 846 -8.08 -11.86 -2.21
C GLU A 846 -8.95 -10.71 -2.71
N LEU A 847 -9.74 -10.07 -1.83
CA LEU A 847 -10.47 -8.83 -2.18
C LEU A 847 -9.48 -7.68 -2.47
N ILE A 848 -8.44 -7.52 -1.64
CA ILE A 848 -7.38 -6.51 -1.86
C ILE A 848 -6.58 -6.81 -3.13
N GLU A 849 -6.38 -8.08 -3.49
CA GLU A 849 -5.73 -8.52 -4.73
C GLU A 849 -6.64 -8.47 -5.96
N GLU A 850 -7.87 -7.96 -5.82
CA GLU A 850 -8.85 -7.79 -6.90
C GLU A 850 -9.19 -9.10 -7.63
N LYS A 851 -9.22 -10.26 -6.92
CA LYS A 851 -9.52 -11.57 -7.50
C LYS A 851 -11.01 -11.82 -7.77
N TYR A 852 -11.84 -10.86 -7.49
CA TYR A 852 -13.28 -10.91 -7.72
C TYR A 852 -13.65 -10.77 -9.21
N LEU A 853 -14.83 -11.26 -9.58
CA LEU A 853 -15.41 -11.04 -10.91
C LEU A 853 -15.92 -9.59 -11.06
N GLY A 854 -15.78 -9.04 -12.28
CA GLY A 854 -16.19 -7.67 -12.55
C GLY A 854 -15.16 -6.64 -12.09
N ILE A 855 -15.46 -5.36 -12.28
CA ILE A 855 -14.62 -4.23 -11.88
C ILE A 855 -15.47 -3.05 -11.38
N ARG A 856 -14.85 -2.18 -10.56
CA ARG A 856 -15.45 -0.94 -10.05
C ARG A 856 -14.61 0.30 -10.38
N PRO A 857 -14.41 0.66 -11.66
CA PRO A 857 -13.62 1.81 -12.04
C PRO A 857 -14.27 3.13 -11.59
N ALA A 858 -13.43 4.09 -11.16
CA ALA A 858 -13.89 5.39 -10.70
C ALA A 858 -13.45 6.52 -11.65
N PRO A 859 -14.28 7.57 -11.86
CA PRO A 859 -13.87 8.76 -12.59
C PRO A 859 -12.70 9.49 -11.90
N GLY A 860 -11.63 9.81 -12.66
CA GLY A 860 -10.38 10.36 -12.18
C GLY A 860 -9.27 9.30 -11.97
N TYR A 861 -9.57 8.01 -12.16
CA TYR A 861 -8.64 6.88 -12.02
C TYR A 861 -8.19 6.34 -13.40
N PRO A 862 -7.14 5.50 -13.45
CA PRO A 862 -6.48 5.13 -14.71
C PRO A 862 -7.40 4.56 -15.81
N ALA A 863 -8.49 3.85 -15.48
CA ALA A 863 -9.42 3.30 -16.46
C ALA A 863 -10.49 4.31 -16.93
N CYS A 864 -10.76 5.35 -16.12
CA CYS A 864 -11.70 6.43 -16.40
C CYS A 864 -11.09 7.78 -15.97
N PRO A 865 -10.04 8.30 -16.65
CA PRO A 865 -9.27 9.44 -16.14
C PRO A 865 -10.01 10.77 -16.15
N ASP A 866 -11.13 10.88 -16.86
CA ASP A 866 -11.92 12.11 -16.92
C ASP A 866 -12.79 12.30 -15.68
N HIS A 867 -12.45 13.30 -14.86
CA HIS A 867 -13.24 13.66 -13.68
C HIS A 867 -14.66 14.14 -14.00
N THR A 868 -14.92 14.67 -15.21
CA THR A 868 -16.22 15.22 -15.58
C THR A 868 -17.32 14.16 -15.73
N GLU A 869 -16.96 12.88 -15.82
CA GLU A 869 -17.90 11.77 -15.74
C GLU A 869 -18.60 11.66 -14.37
N LYS A 870 -18.04 12.28 -13.31
CA LYS A 870 -18.72 12.37 -12.00
C LYS A 870 -20.07 13.08 -12.08
N TYR A 871 -20.23 14.09 -12.93
CA TYR A 871 -21.54 14.75 -13.11
C TYR A 871 -22.64 13.77 -13.52
N LYS A 872 -22.32 12.85 -14.44
CA LYS A 872 -23.26 11.85 -14.91
C LYS A 872 -23.57 10.80 -13.84
N LEU A 873 -22.52 10.33 -13.13
CA LEU A 873 -22.65 9.41 -12.00
C LEU A 873 -23.53 10.01 -10.90
N PHE A 874 -23.26 11.26 -10.51
CA PHE A 874 -24.02 11.96 -9.48
C PHE A 874 -25.47 12.20 -9.88
N LYS A 875 -25.73 12.50 -11.17
CA LYS A 875 -27.10 12.63 -11.70
C LYS A 875 -27.85 11.30 -11.63
N LEU A 876 -27.25 10.18 -12.04
CA LEU A 876 -27.89 8.85 -12.02
C LEU A 876 -28.20 8.39 -10.60
N LEU A 877 -27.27 8.59 -9.68
CA LEU A 877 -27.43 8.19 -8.27
C LEU A 877 -28.20 9.19 -7.40
N ASN A 878 -28.42 10.42 -7.91
CA ASN A 878 -28.81 11.56 -7.09
C ASN A 878 -27.94 11.67 -5.81
N ALA A 879 -26.62 11.55 -5.99
CA ALA A 879 -25.67 11.29 -4.92
C ALA A 879 -25.61 12.42 -3.87
N THR A 880 -25.95 13.65 -4.26
CA THR A 880 -25.98 14.78 -3.30
C THR A 880 -27.11 14.61 -2.27
N GLU A 881 -28.29 14.20 -2.69
CA GLU A 881 -29.41 13.96 -1.78
C GLU A 881 -29.26 12.62 -1.06
N ASN A 882 -28.89 11.56 -1.78
CA ASN A 882 -28.91 10.20 -1.26
C ASN A 882 -27.71 9.83 -0.39
N ALA A 883 -26.52 10.44 -0.63
CA ALA A 883 -25.31 10.18 0.15
C ALA A 883 -24.70 11.44 0.79
N GLY A 884 -25.30 12.62 0.61
CA GLY A 884 -24.81 13.87 1.18
C GLY A 884 -23.48 14.36 0.60
N ILE A 885 -23.11 13.92 -0.61
CA ILE A 885 -21.84 14.26 -1.23
C ILE A 885 -22.03 15.43 -2.20
N ILE A 886 -21.21 16.45 -2.09
CA ILE A 886 -21.16 17.56 -3.04
C ILE A 886 -19.85 17.54 -3.83
N LEU A 887 -19.89 18.00 -5.09
CA LEU A 887 -18.71 18.16 -5.92
C LEU A 887 -18.19 19.59 -5.82
N THR A 888 -16.89 19.75 -5.63
CA THR A 888 -16.20 21.04 -5.71
C THR A 888 -16.06 21.48 -7.18
N GLU A 889 -15.60 22.70 -7.43
CA GLU A 889 -15.31 23.20 -8.79
C GLU A 889 -14.26 22.34 -9.54
N SER A 890 -13.37 21.67 -8.80
CA SER A 890 -12.36 20.75 -9.36
C SER A 890 -12.83 19.29 -9.35
N LEU A 891 -14.13 19.06 -9.05
CA LEU A 891 -14.76 17.73 -8.98
C LEU A 891 -14.15 16.81 -7.92
N ALA A 892 -13.56 17.36 -6.85
CA ALA A 892 -13.33 16.63 -5.61
C ALA A 892 -14.67 16.45 -4.88
N MET A 893 -14.80 15.36 -4.14
CA MET A 893 -15.98 15.06 -3.33
C MET A 893 -15.83 15.65 -1.93
N TYR A 894 -16.89 16.25 -1.40
CA TYR A 894 -16.96 16.69 0.00
C TYR A 894 -18.17 16.04 0.69
N PRO A 895 -18.02 15.39 1.85
CA PRO A 895 -16.80 15.27 2.67
C PRO A 895 -15.66 14.55 1.93
N ALA A 896 -14.41 14.78 2.35
CA ALA A 896 -13.21 14.18 1.76
C ALA A 896 -13.26 12.63 1.81
N SER A 897 -13.76 12.08 2.93
CA SER A 897 -13.97 10.65 3.12
C SER A 897 -15.19 10.16 2.31
N SER A 898 -15.07 10.21 0.98
CA SER A 898 -16.11 9.79 0.02
C SER A 898 -15.50 9.00 -1.13
N VAL A 899 -16.21 7.98 -1.62
CA VAL A 899 -15.81 7.14 -2.77
C VAL A 899 -16.98 6.99 -3.73
N CYS A 900 -16.75 7.04 -5.04
CA CYS A 900 -17.77 6.75 -6.04
C CYS A 900 -17.17 6.00 -7.24
N GLY A 901 -17.99 5.23 -7.95
CA GLY A 901 -17.53 4.49 -9.13
C GLY A 901 -18.66 3.79 -9.87
N TRP A 902 -18.27 3.14 -10.97
CA TRP A 902 -19.13 2.31 -11.80
C TRP A 902 -18.95 0.84 -11.47
N TYR A 903 -19.94 0.00 -11.79
CA TYR A 903 -19.82 -1.46 -11.74
C TYR A 903 -20.01 -2.06 -13.13
N PHE A 904 -19.09 -2.95 -13.52
CA PHE A 904 -19.14 -3.76 -14.73
C PHE A 904 -19.09 -5.23 -14.34
N ALA A 905 -20.09 -5.99 -14.76
CA ALA A 905 -20.31 -7.37 -14.30
C ALA A 905 -19.72 -8.45 -15.23
N HIS A 906 -19.29 -8.09 -16.44
CA HIS A 906 -18.80 -9.08 -17.39
C HIS A 906 -17.53 -9.78 -16.89
N SER A 907 -17.44 -11.11 -17.05
CA SER A 907 -16.32 -11.91 -16.53
C SER A 907 -14.96 -11.58 -17.16
N GLU A 908 -14.94 -11.02 -18.38
CA GLU A 908 -13.70 -10.55 -19.04
C GLU A 908 -13.36 -9.09 -18.70
N SER A 909 -14.16 -8.41 -17.90
CA SER A 909 -13.83 -7.05 -17.45
C SER A 909 -12.62 -7.10 -16.50
N LYS A 910 -11.70 -6.19 -16.72
CA LYS A 910 -10.46 -6.09 -15.95
C LYS A 910 -10.01 -4.63 -15.80
N TYR A 911 -9.29 -4.34 -14.75
CA TYR A 911 -8.67 -3.03 -14.58
C TYR A 911 -7.56 -2.80 -15.62
N PHE A 912 -7.50 -1.57 -16.12
CA PHE A 912 -6.48 -1.14 -17.07
C PHE A 912 -6.25 0.37 -16.93
N GLY A 913 -5.10 0.84 -17.38
CA GLY A 913 -4.86 2.29 -17.53
C GLY A 913 -5.02 2.71 -18.99
N VAL A 914 -5.78 3.75 -19.25
CA VAL A 914 -5.86 4.39 -20.58
C VAL A 914 -4.48 4.86 -21.03
N GLY A 915 -3.70 5.42 -20.10
CA GLY A 915 -2.37 5.95 -20.39
C GLY A 915 -2.43 7.25 -21.17
N LYS A 916 -1.45 7.46 -22.06
CA LYS A 916 -1.40 8.64 -22.93
C LYS A 916 -2.30 8.47 -24.15
N ILE A 917 -2.97 9.55 -24.56
CA ILE A 917 -3.83 9.64 -25.75
C ILE A 917 -3.32 10.70 -26.71
N GLY A 918 -3.56 10.48 -28.00
CA GLY A 918 -3.24 11.43 -29.06
C GLY A 918 -4.29 12.54 -29.19
N LYS A 919 -3.90 13.58 -29.93
CA LYS A 919 -4.77 14.71 -30.20
C LYS A 919 -6.06 14.31 -30.96
N ASP A 920 -5.97 13.31 -31.83
CA ASP A 920 -7.09 12.75 -32.59
C ASP A 920 -8.20 12.18 -31.68
N GLN A 921 -7.85 11.47 -30.62
CA GLN A 921 -8.81 10.97 -29.63
C GLN A 921 -9.35 12.11 -28.76
N LEU A 922 -8.51 13.07 -28.37
CA LEU A 922 -8.94 14.19 -27.57
C LEU A 922 -10.00 15.04 -28.31
N GLU A 923 -9.78 15.33 -29.59
CA GLU A 923 -10.75 16.07 -30.43
C GLU A 923 -12.07 15.30 -30.58
N ASP A 924 -12.01 13.98 -30.81
CA ASP A 924 -13.20 13.11 -30.86
C ASP A 924 -13.94 13.10 -29.51
N TYR A 925 -13.21 12.98 -28.42
CA TYR A 925 -13.77 12.90 -27.07
C TYR A 925 -14.46 14.22 -26.68
N ALA A 926 -13.81 15.36 -26.92
CA ALA A 926 -14.38 16.70 -26.69
C ALA A 926 -15.69 16.90 -27.48
N LYS A 927 -15.71 16.44 -28.75
CA LYS A 927 -16.89 16.49 -29.60
C LYS A 927 -18.03 15.60 -29.06
N ARG A 928 -17.73 14.37 -28.68
CA ARG A 928 -18.74 13.44 -28.11
C ARG A 928 -19.35 13.98 -26.82
N LYS A 929 -18.56 14.63 -25.98
CA LYS A 929 -19.00 15.26 -24.73
C LYS A 929 -19.65 16.63 -24.90
N ASN A 930 -19.54 17.22 -26.08
CA ASN A 930 -19.99 18.58 -26.36
C ASN A 930 -19.36 19.63 -25.41
N ILE A 931 -18.03 19.46 -25.13
CA ILE A 931 -17.21 20.35 -24.31
C ILE A 931 -16.17 21.01 -25.23
N PRO A 932 -15.83 22.31 -25.03
CA PRO A 932 -14.74 22.95 -25.77
C PRO A 932 -13.41 22.19 -25.65
N LEU A 933 -12.67 22.14 -26.76
CA LEU A 933 -11.41 21.39 -26.82
C LEU A 933 -10.41 21.86 -25.75
N GLU A 934 -10.26 23.16 -25.54
CA GLU A 934 -9.37 23.77 -24.55
C GLU A 934 -9.73 23.34 -23.11
N GLU A 935 -11.02 23.23 -22.82
CA GLU A 935 -11.49 22.76 -21.51
C GLU A 935 -11.23 21.28 -21.34
N MET A 936 -11.42 20.46 -22.36
CA MET A 936 -11.14 19.04 -22.34
C MET A 936 -9.63 18.78 -22.24
N GLU A 937 -8.78 19.58 -22.89
CA GLU A 937 -7.33 19.56 -22.72
C GLU A 937 -6.92 19.79 -21.25
N ARG A 938 -7.60 20.71 -20.56
CA ARG A 938 -7.34 20.97 -19.14
C ARG A 938 -7.63 19.74 -18.27
N TRP A 939 -8.78 19.10 -18.50
CA TRP A 939 -9.19 17.92 -17.71
C TRP A 939 -8.32 16.68 -17.97
N LEU A 940 -7.90 16.48 -19.21
CA LEU A 940 -7.13 15.30 -19.63
C LEU A 940 -5.62 15.57 -19.78
N ARG A 941 -5.13 16.73 -19.36
CA ARG A 941 -3.71 17.11 -19.49
C ARG A 941 -2.71 16.04 -19.05
N PRO A 942 -2.89 15.32 -17.93
CA PRO A 942 -1.98 14.24 -17.54
C PRO A 942 -1.97 13.06 -18.51
N ASN A 943 -3.01 12.91 -19.32
CA ASN A 943 -3.17 11.83 -20.28
C ASN A 943 -2.78 12.25 -21.72
N LEU A 944 -2.42 13.50 -21.97
CA LEU A 944 -1.99 13.93 -23.30
C LEU A 944 -0.53 13.55 -23.58
N GLU A 945 -0.25 13.24 -24.88
CA GLU A 945 1.06 12.86 -25.39
C GLU A 945 2.10 14.00 -25.29
#